data_02d134779668ede7ed941ef9d3b3028e
#
_entry.id   02d134779668ede7ed941ef9d3b3028e
#
_cell.length_a   1.000
_cell.length_b   1.000
_cell.length_c   1.000
_cell.angle_alpha   90.00
_cell.angle_beta   90.00
_cell.angle_gamma   90.00
#
_symmetry.space_group_name_H-M   'P 1'
#
loop_
_entity.id
_entity.type
_entity.pdbx_description
1 polymer ?
#
loop_
_entity_poly.entity_id
_entity_poly.type
_entity_poly.pdbx_seq_one_letter_code
_entity_poly.pdbx_strand_id
1 'polypeptide(L)'
;MLKHSKLHTAILLACCSLSAFTHTAYAQEETTAKQAKSNSDDFEVILVSAQKRDQALKEVPSSIEVLSGDLIQEIGIDNGFDLVTYLPGFGIDDSSEIRTTTLKTRGIGTFTNSIGLQSSNLVVIDGEVLPRQSMLNLPISDVKRVEAMRGPQGTLFGQNTSTGLLHYVTKKPQLDDRISGTVRAQVTEFDGTDFSGTVNVPLDENWAARFNAQYSDIDGWIKNTMPGEEDYTIGAKTTKAGRGQLLYDNGEELNVLFRLEYSETDTNCCSLTRLGGINPDFGPRPIVNVKDDGTIEGTTYNRVNPESTFEEAGGPVTSRNAEGNFGRTENFGFSISADYYLNDEITLSYNGSYRDFDLYNSSAFFTINFPVERTAFGGNESVDVLQQEFRISSFNNEKFDWVLGLFYHDTDGQRSEVRDGCIAGNRGFIEGGELTGCYSRQSTDAFLANYAATGDDDRSLLTPSRLLNSGDFTTGFENVAIFGQLEYQITEQLDATFGFRLLHEKSNATFARTDLATPSTGVGMETFDEVLELAQTDPSLILRQDAPTKFDNSDTAFIYKAVVGYDFTADIRGYVNYSTGYKGASYFVTTNTDPADVDNFPTDPEHSSNFEVGLRSAYFDNDLLFNFTYFDMRVDDYQVRATRTIDEENNIVFAGYVNANEARSTGIEADVVVKISDKLKWSFNYAYFDARFENFADTPINCPAGDGGLLASRCTTDSTGRQSFDQTGLSFPNNAEQQFLSTISYNTQIADTGWKANTSAVWRYNGSHTQSINELAFGESANPSSSIWDGYLSVSKDNLQFSVFIKNLFDKSYTTRQRINSEGFGEAFYPRDWSRYVGASVQYSF
;
A
#
# COMPACT_ATOMS: atom_id res chain seq x y z
N MET A 1 -8.86 -26.90 7.15
CA MET A 1 -7.72 -27.54 7.88
C MET A 1 -7.09 -28.77 7.24
N LEU A 2 -7.66 -29.46 6.26
CA LEU A 2 -7.10 -30.71 5.68
C LEU A 2 -6.42 -30.51 4.30
N LYS A 3 -6.49 -29.35 3.67
CA LYS A 3 -5.83 -29.06 2.38
C LYS A 3 -4.38 -28.58 2.52
N HIS A 4 -4.03 -27.90 3.63
CA HIS A 4 -2.69 -27.31 3.81
C HIS A 4 -1.59 -28.31 4.19
N SER A 5 -1.93 -29.46 4.80
CA SER A 5 -0.90 -30.41 5.27
C SER A 5 -0.14 -31.12 4.14
N LYS A 6 -0.70 -31.21 2.95
CA LYS A 6 -0.05 -31.90 1.81
C LYS A 6 0.98 -31.05 1.08
N LEU A 7 0.82 -29.72 1.11
CA LEU A 7 1.75 -28.77 0.46
C LEU A 7 3.02 -28.61 1.30
N HIS A 8 2.90 -28.51 2.62
CA HIS A 8 4.06 -28.46 3.53
C HIS A 8 4.97 -29.69 3.42
N THR A 9 4.40 -30.86 3.21
CA THR A 9 5.17 -32.11 3.04
C THR A 9 5.92 -32.14 1.69
N ALA A 10 5.36 -31.54 0.63
CA ALA A 10 5.99 -31.51 -0.69
C ALA A 10 7.19 -30.53 -0.74
N ILE A 11 7.11 -29.39 -0.05
CA ILE A 11 8.19 -28.41 0.02
C ILE A 11 9.35 -28.92 0.87
N LEU A 12 9.08 -29.61 1.97
CA LEU A 12 10.11 -30.23 2.81
C LEU A 12 10.83 -31.38 2.08
N LEU A 13 10.15 -32.14 1.25
CA LEU A 13 10.77 -33.21 0.43
C LEU A 13 11.65 -32.66 -0.70
N ALA A 14 11.31 -31.50 -1.26
CA ALA A 14 12.13 -30.82 -2.28
C ALA A 14 13.43 -30.26 -1.67
N CYS A 15 13.41 -29.75 -0.44
CA CYS A 15 14.61 -29.24 0.23
C CYS A 15 15.55 -30.34 0.74
N CYS A 16 15.05 -31.52 1.08
CA CYS A 16 15.88 -32.65 1.58
C CYS A 16 16.55 -33.47 0.48
N SER A 17 16.16 -33.37 -0.80
CA SER A 17 16.76 -34.12 -1.90
C SER A 17 18.02 -33.47 -2.49
N LEU A 18 18.38 -32.25 -2.07
CA LEU A 18 19.56 -31.51 -2.58
C LEU A 18 20.89 -31.87 -1.88
N SER A 19 20.89 -32.76 -0.88
CA SER A 19 22.11 -33.10 -0.14
C SER A 19 22.90 -34.31 -0.67
N ALA A 20 22.62 -34.83 -1.88
CA ALA A 20 23.20 -36.08 -2.36
C ALA A 20 24.00 -36.03 -3.68
N PHE A 21 24.42 -34.86 -4.16
CA PHE A 21 25.28 -34.79 -5.36
C PHE A 21 26.59 -34.03 -5.12
N THR A 22 27.55 -34.75 -4.55
CA THR A 22 28.98 -34.40 -4.67
C THR A 22 29.62 -35.37 -5.67
N HIS A 23 29.91 -34.92 -6.88
CA HIS A 23 30.85 -35.61 -7.76
C HIS A 23 31.70 -34.65 -8.59
N THR A 24 32.97 -34.61 -8.26
CA THR A 24 34.22 -34.43 -9.02
C THR A 24 34.14 -33.70 -10.36
N ALA A 25 34.75 -32.51 -10.40
CA ALA A 25 35.10 -31.75 -11.57
C ALA A 25 36.38 -32.31 -12.20
N TYR A 26 36.37 -32.59 -13.50
CA TYR A 26 37.54 -32.68 -14.36
C TYR A 26 37.67 -31.40 -15.17
N ALA A 27 38.88 -30.80 -15.12
CA ALA A 27 39.24 -29.62 -15.91
C ALA A 27 39.51 -30.01 -17.36
N GLN A 28 39.00 -29.23 -18.29
CA GLN A 28 39.49 -29.22 -19.69
C GLN A 28 39.46 -27.80 -20.28
N GLU A 29 40.41 -27.54 -21.13
CA GLU A 29 40.98 -26.30 -21.63
C GLU A 29 40.05 -25.34 -22.39
N GLU A 30 40.44 -24.07 -22.36
CA GLU A 30 39.90 -22.88 -23.01
C GLU A 30 39.67 -23.00 -24.51
N THR A 31 38.48 -22.57 -24.95
CA THR A 31 38.31 -21.98 -26.28
C THR A 31 37.67 -20.61 -26.16
N THR A 32 38.39 -19.59 -26.54
CA THR A 32 38.09 -18.18 -26.50
C THR A 32 36.88 -17.80 -27.35
N ALA A 33 35.74 -17.54 -26.74
CA ALA A 33 34.68 -16.74 -27.34
C ALA A 33 34.89 -15.26 -26.92
N LYS A 34 34.86 -14.38 -27.90
CA LYS A 34 35.01 -12.93 -27.72
C LYS A 34 33.88 -12.39 -26.84
N GLN A 35 34.15 -12.25 -25.57
CA GLN A 35 33.38 -11.34 -24.74
C GLN A 35 33.70 -9.90 -25.16
N ALA A 36 32.70 -9.16 -25.61
CA ALA A 36 32.78 -7.72 -25.66
C ALA A 36 33.04 -7.26 -24.21
N LYS A 37 34.23 -6.73 -23.93
CA LYS A 37 34.54 -6.05 -22.68
C LYS A 37 33.58 -4.86 -22.57
N SER A 38 32.55 -4.95 -21.73
CA SER A 38 31.89 -3.79 -21.18
C SER A 38 32.95 -3.05 -20.36
N ASN A 39 33.36 -1.90 -20.84
CA ASN A 39 34.14 -0.96 -20.05
C ASN A 39 33.23 -0.54 -18.87
N SER A 40 33.66 -0.82 -17.65
CA SER A 40 32.91 -0.55 -16.39
C SER A 40 32.83 0.94 -16.01
N ASP A 41 33.03 1.86 -16.95
CA ASP A 41 33.12 3.30 -16.69
C ASP A 41 32.04 4.14 -17.39
N ASP A 42 31.23 3.57 -18.30
CA ASP A 42 30.08 4.27 -18.89
C ASP A 42 28.85 4.13 -17.98
N PHE A 43 28.02 5.18 -17.91
CA PHE A 43 26.70 5.09 -17.31
C PHE A 43 25.97 3.89 -17.93
N GLU A 44 25.70 2.87 -17.11
CA GLU A 44 24.91 1.73 -17.54
C GLU A 44 23.56 2.26 -18.07
N VAL A 45 23.27 1.99 -19.33
CA VAL A 45 21.99 2.41 -19.94
C VAL A 45 20.87 1.79 -19.11
N ILE A 46 20.15 2.62 -18.39
CA ILE A 46 19.00 2.15 -17.59
C ILE A 46 17.92 1.70 -18.56
N LEU A 47 17.75 0.37 -18.65
CA LEU A 47 16.66 -0.23 -19.40
C LEU A 47 15.39 -0.29 -18.54
N VAL A 48 14.26 0.05 -19.13
CA VAL A 48 12.93 -0.03 -18.51
C VAL A 48 11.98 -0.82 -19.38
N SER A 49 10.96 -1.43 -18.77
CA SER A 49 9.94 -2.22 -19.46
C SER A 49 8.55 -1.51 -19.51
N ALA A 50 8.57 -0.19 -19.37
CA ALA A 50 7.39 0.66 -19.32
C ALA A 50 6.45 0.59 -20.53
N GLN A 51 6.97 0.18 -21.69
CA GLN A 51 6.16 0.00 -22.91
C GLN A 51 6.00 -1.49 -23.30
N LYS A 52 6.03 -2.39 -22.31
CA LYS A 52 5.97 -3.84 -22.53
C LYS A 52 7.15 -4.38 -23.38
N ARG A 53 8.26 -3.63 -23.42
CA ARG A 53 9.54 -3.98 -24.05
C ARG A 53 10.68 -3.33 -23.27
N ASP A 54 11.85 -3.93 -23.30
CA ASP A 54 13.06 -3.32 -22.72
C ASP A 54 13.57 -2.21 -23.66
N GLN A 55 13.63 -0.98 -23.15
CA GLN A 55 14.12 0.19 -23.88
C GLN A 55 14.87 1.13 -22.95
N ALA A 56 15.72 1.99 -23.52
CA ALA A 56 16.47 2.97 -22.75
C ALA A 56 15.53 4.00 -22.10
N LEU A 57 15.75 4.32 -20.83
CA LEU A 57 14.94 5.29 -20.08
C LEU A 57 14.82 6.65 -20.82
N LYS A 58 15.89 7.09 -21.52
CA LYS A 58 15.88 8.34 -22.28
C LYS A 58 14.88 8.34 -23.44
N GLU A 59 14.51 7.18 -23.94
CA GLU A 59 13.58 7.03 -25.08
C GLU A 59 12.11 7.00 -24.63
N VAL A 60 11.85 6.82 -23.32
CA VAL A 60 10.49 6.73 -22.81
C VAL A 60 9.88 8.11 -22.64
N PRO A 61 8.81 8.45 -23.38
CA PRO A 61 8.17 9.77 -23.34
C PRO A 61 7.08 9.82 -22.25
N SER A 62 7.47 9.54 -21.01
CA SER A 62 6.63 9.64 -19.82
C SER A 62 7.49 9.81 -18.57
N SER A 63 6.90 10.27 -17.47
CA SER A 63 7.61 10.41 -16.21
C SER A 63 7.79 9.03 -15.55
N ILE A 64 9.04 8.57 -15.48
CA ILE A 64 9.43 7.30 -14.87
C ILE A 64 10.64 7.51 -13.99
N GLU A 65 10.60 6.94 -12.81
CA GLU A 65 11.74 6.81 -11.91
C GLU A 65 12.10 5.34 -11.72
N VAL A 66 13.39 5.04 -11.65
CA VAL A 66 13.89 3.67 -11.53
C VAL A 66 14.79 3.54 -10.31
N LEU A 67 14.44 2.63 -9.41
CA LEU A 67 15.32 2.19 -8.33
C LEU A 67 15.88 0.81 -8.65
N SER A 68 17.22 0.69 -8.67
CA SER A 68 17.86 -0.61 -8.89
C SER A 68 17.68 -1.53 -7.67
N GLY A 69 17.60 -2.84 -7.91
CA GLY A 69 17.50 -3.82 -6.84
C GLY A 69 18.71 -3.80 -5.89
N ASP A 70 19.89 -3.47 -6.40
CA ASP A 70 21.10 -3.35 -5.60
C ASP A 70 21.02 -2.13 -4.65
N LEU A 71 20.51 -0.98 -5.14
CA LEU A 71 20.24 0.19 -4.28
C LEU A 71 19.20 -0.14 -3.21
N ILE A 72 18.09 -0.77 -3.59
CA ILE A 72 17.02 -1.20 -2.65
C ILE A 72 17.61 -2.06 -1.53
N GLN A 73 18.47 -3.01 -1.88
CA GLN A 73 19.13 -3.88 -0.92
C GLN A 73 20.16 -3.13 -0.06
N GLU A 74 20.92 -2.20 -0.64
CA GLU A 74 21.94 -1.39 0.06
C GLU A 74 21.30 -0.51 1.14
N ILE A 75 20.19 0.15 0.81
CA ILE A 75 19.48 1.03 1.73
C ILE A 75 18.52 0.32 2.70
N GLY A 76 18.49 -1.03 2.66
CA GLY A 76 17.71 -1.84 3.59
C GLY A 76 16.20 -1.64 3.47
N ILE A 77 15.69 -1.58 2.24
CA ILE A 77 14.26 -1.57 1.94
C ILE A 77 13.77 -3.01 1.86
N ASP A 78 12.76 -3.37 2.65
CA ASP A 78 12.26 -4.73 2.79
C ASP A 78 10.93 -4.97 2.08
N ASN A 79 10.15 -3.90 1.86
CA ASN A 79 8.81 -3.96 1.31
C ASN A 79 8.44 -2.68 0.54
N GLY A 80 7.28 -2.69 -0.14
CA GLY A 80 6.84 -1.56 -0.93
C GLY A 80 6.45 -0.32 -0.13
N PHE A 81 6.10 -0.44 1.14
CA PHE A 81 5.81 0.73 2.00
C PHE A 81 7.07 1.55 2.22
N ASP A 82 8.16 0.90 2.62
CA ASP A 82 9.45 1.56 2.79
C ASP A 82 9.94 2.15 1.47
N LEU A 83 9.75 1.42 0.35
CA LEU A 83 10.15 1.83 -0.98
C LEU A 83 9.55 3.17 -1.40
N VAL A 84 8.25 3.37 -1.16
CA VAL A 84 7.54 4.59 -1.59
C VAL A 84 8.10 5.84 -0.92
N THR A 85 8.68 5.74 0.27
CA THR A 85 9.32 6.89 0.95
C THR A 85 10.59 7.41 0.23
N TYR A 86 11.10 6.64 -0.73
CA TYR A 86 12.25 6.99 -1.58
C TYR A 86 11.84 7.36 -3.02
N LEU A 87 10.54 7.56 -3.28
CA LEU A 87 9.99 7.87 -4.60
C LEU A 87 9.23 9.21 -4.56
N PRO A 88 9.87 10.37 -4.80
CA PRO A 88 9.18 11.64 -4.91
C PRO A 88 8.04 11.59 -5.93
N GLY A 89 6.89 12.20 -5.59
CA GLY A 89 5.66 12.14 -6.40
C GLY A 89 4.79 10.93 -6.11
N PHE A 90 5.28 9.96 -5.32
CA PHE A 90 4.47 8.90 -4.71
C PHE A 90 4.25 9.17 -3.23
N GLY A 91 3.20 8.62 -2.69
CA GLY A 91 2.87 8.70 -1.27
C GLY A 91 2.09 7.49 -0.81
N ILE A 92 2.19 7.19 0.47
CA ILE A 92 1.38 6.17 1.13
C ILE A 92 0.54 6.85 2.20
N ASP A 93 -0.75 6.52 2.18
CA ASP A 93 -1.62 6.79 3.32
C ASP A 93 -1.62 5.56 4.21
N ASP A 94 -0.78 5.60 5.22
CA ASP A 94 -0.69 4.54 6.21
C ASP A 94 -1.90 4.62 7.15
N SER A 95 -2.50 3.49 7.43
CA SER A 95 -3.69 3.44 8.27
C SER A 95 -3.48 2.48 9.46
N SER A 96 -4.46 2.47 10.34
CA SER A 96 -4.47 1.61 11.52
C SER A 96 -4.57 0.10 11.20
N GLU A 97 -4.61 -0.28 9.94
CA GLU A 97 -4.77 -1.67 9.49
C GLU A 97 -3.99 -1.95 8.21
N ILE A 98 -3.35 -3.12 8.14
CA ILE A 98 -2.63 -3.58 6.93
C ILE A 98 -3.51 -3.61 5.68
N ARG A 99 -4.83 -3.79 5.86
CA ARG A 99 -5.82 -3.84 4.80
C ARG A 99 -6.06 -2.51 4.09
N THR A 100 -5.90 -1.39 4.81
CA THR A 100 -6.41 -0.08 4.40
C THR A 100 -5.33 0.87 3.89
N THR A 101 -4.26 0.33 3.36
CA THR A 101 -3.19 1.10 2.72
C THR A 101 -3.66 1.78 1.44
N THR A 102 -3.19 3.00 1.21
CA THR A 102 -3.45 3.75 -0.01
C THR A 102 -2.16 4.19 -0.66
N LEU A 103 -1.90 3.72 -1.87
CA LEU A 103 -0.85 4.26 -2.73
C LEU A 103 -1.39 5.48 -3.47
N LYS A 104 -0.64 6.59 -3.46
CA LYS A 104 -0.94 7.83 -4.17
C LYS A 104 0.14 8.13 -5.18
N THR A 105 -0.25 8.71 -6.30
CA THR A 105 0.67 9.28 -7.28
C THR A 105 0.25 10.71 -7.57
N ARG A 106 1.20 11.65 -7.50
CA ARG A 106 0.92 13.09 -7.66
C ARG A 106 -0.23 13.58 -6.77
N GLY A 107 -0.32 13.00 -5.55
CA GLY A 107 -1.34 13.31 -4.56
C GLY A 107 -2.69 12.63 -4.73
N ILE A 108 -2.94 11.91 -5.82
CA ILE A 108 -4.24 11.24 -6.09
C ILE A 108 -4.12 9.74 -5.84
N GLY A 109 -5.08 9.17 -5.10
CA GLY A 109 -5.18 7.74 -4.82
C GLY A 109 -6.48 7.41 -4.10
N THR A 110 -6.93 6.17 -4.22
CA THR A 110 -8.17 5.68 -3.60
C THR A 110 -7.88 4.95 -2.31
N PHE A 111 -8.53 5.34 -1.23
CA PHE A 111 -8.45 4.64 0.06
C PHE A 111 -9.25 3.33 0.02
N THR A 112 -8.57 2.19 -0.14
CA THR A 112 -9.20 0.89 -0.39
C THR A 112 -9.47 0.10 0.90
N ASN A 113 -10.45 0.51 1.69
CA ASN A 113 -10.84 -0.16 2.93
C ASN A 113 -11.97 -1.19 2.78
N SER A 114 -12.36 -1.53 1.59
CA SER A 114 -13.36 -2.55 1.25
C SER A 114 -12.89 -3.37 0.06
N ILE A 115 -13.24 -4.65 0.00
CA ILE A 115 -12.87 -5.53 -1.12
C ILE A 115 -13.51 -5.12 -2.44
N GLY A 116 -14.63 -4.38 -2.40
CA GLY A 116 -15.33 -3.87 -3.56
C GLY A 116 -14.79 -2.54 -4.09
N LEU A 117 -13.72 -1.99 -3.51
CA LEU A 117 -13.10 -0.76 -3.98
C LEU A 117 -11.91 -1.05 -4.89
N GLN A 118 -11.93 -0.48 -6.07
CA GLN A 118 -10.81 -0.51 -7.01
C GLN A 118 -9.82 0.61 -6.70
N SER A 119 -8.53 0.38 -6.95
CA SER A 119 -7.48 1.38 -6.78
C SER A 119 -7.32 2.27 -8.00
N SER A 120 -6.89 3.52 -7.85
CA SER A 120 -6.48 4.38 -8.97
C SER A 120 -4.99 4.22 -9.33
N ASN A 121 -4.22 3.50 -8.48
CA ASN A 121 -2.80 3.19 -8.69
C ASN A 121 -2.61 1.68 -8.60
N LEU A 122 -1.83 1.10 -9.50
CA LEU A 122 -1.54 -0.33 -9.47
C LEU A 122 -0.15 -0.68 -8.98
N VAL A 123 -0.03 -1.90 -8.47
CA VAL A 123 1.23 -2.62 -8.29
C VAL A 123 1.27 -3.75 -9.30
N VAL A 124 2.41 -3.92 -9.97
CA VAL A 124 2.63 -4.95 -11.00
C VAL A 124 3.93 -5.69 -10.69
N ILE A 125 3.96 -7.01 -10.84
CA ILE A 125 5.18 -7.84 -10.75
C ILE A 125 5.36 -8.60 -12.06
N ASP A 126 6.42 -8.30 -12.82
CA ASP A 126 6.73 -8.93 -14.12
C ASP A 126 5.52 -8.98 -15.09
N GLY A 127 4.68 -7.92 -15.07
CA GLY A 127 3.47 -7.82 -15.89
C GLY A 127 2.21 -8.41 -15.29
N GLU A 128 2.28 -9.05 -14.13
CA GLU A 128 1.13 -9.50 -13.35
C GLU A 128 0.56 -8.37 -12.50
N VAL A 129 -0.73 -8.10 -12.60
CA VAL A 129 -1.43 -7.05 -11.83
C VAL A 129 -1.78 -7.55 -10.44
N LEU A 130 -1.45 -6.77 -9.43
CA LEU A 130 -1.86 -6.99 -8.03
C LEU A 130 -3.04 -6.07 -7.70
N PRO A 131 -4.27 -6.58 -7.60
CA PRO A 131 -5.47 -5.74 -7.52
C PRO A 131 -5.67 -5.07 -6.15
N ARG A 132 -5.01 -5.57 -5.10
CA ARG A 132 -5.15 -5.04 -3.75
C ARG A 132 -3.91 -4.25 -3.34
N GLN A 133 -4.10 -3.05 -2.81
CA GLN A 133 -2.96 -2.24 -2.32
C GLN A 133 -2.29 -2.82 -1.07
N SER A 134 -2.99 -3.65 -0.29
CA SER A 134 -2.39 -4.43 0.80
C SER A 134 -1.28 -5.36 0.31
N MET A 135 -1.32 -5.80 -0.96
CA MET A 135 -0.24 -6.58 -1.60
C MET A 135 1.06 -5.79 -1.78
N LEU A 136 1.07 -4.47 -1.60
CA LEU A 136 2.31 -3.67 -1.55
C LEU A 136 3.24 -4.11 -0.41
N ASN A 137 2.69 -4.77 0.62
CA ASN A 137 3.47 -5.33 1.73
C ASN A 137 4.18 -6.66 1.38
N LEU A 138 4.04 -7.17 0.16
CA LEU A 138 4.78 -8.36 -0.27
C LEU A 138 6.29 -8.12 -0.24
N PRO A 139 7.08 -9.15 0.10
CA PRO A 139 8.53 -9.05 0.13
C PRO A 139 9.11 -8.73 -1.25
N ILE A 140 10.07 -7.80 -1.30
CA ILE A 140 10.72 -7.37 -2.55
C ILE A 140 12.15 -7.92 -2.69
N SER A 141 12.39 -9.15 -2.24
CA SER A 141 13.69 -9.80 -2.39
C SER A 141 13.97 -10.20 -3.84
N ASP A 142 15.25 -10.21 -4.22
CA ASP A 142 15.74 -10.62 -5.55
C ASP A 142 15.08 -9.88 -6.72
N VAL A 143 14.84 -8.57 -6.53
CA VAL A 143 14.33 -7.66 -7.56
C VAL A 143 15.50 -7.12 -8.37
N LYS A 144 15.35 -7.01 -9.69
CA LYS A 144 16.30 -6.36 -10.58
C LYS A 144 16.20 -4.84 -10.49
N ARG A 145 14.94 -4.33 -10.51
CA ARG A 145 14.60 -2.91 -10.39
C ARG A 145 13.12 -2.73 -10.06
N VAL A 146 12.79 -1.55 -9.60
CA VAL A 146 11.40 -1.06 -9.51
C VAL A 146 11.27 0.17 -10.40
N GLU A 147 10.26 0.14 -11.26
CA GLU A 147 9.89 1.22 -12.16
C GLU A 147 8.66 1.92 -11.62
N ALA A 148 8.80 3.17 -11.22
CA ALA A 148 7.72 4.00 -10.71
C ALA A 148 7.21 4.92 -11.83
N MET A 149 6.05 4.62 -12.39
CA MET A 149 5.47 5.34 -13.52
C MET A 149 4.37 6.27 -13.03
N ARG A 150 4.48 7.56 -13.37
CA ARG A 150 3.53 8.59 -12.98
C ARG A 150 2.60 8.94 -14.15
N GLY A 151 1.34 9.29 -13.83
CA GLY A 151 0.29 9.54 -14.81
C GLY A 151 -0.34 8.24 -15.35
N PRO A 152 -1.45 8.36 -16.14
CA PRO A 152 -2.20 7.23 -16.66
C PRO A 152 -1.37 6.30 -17.54
N GLN A 153 -1.40 4.99 -17.24
CA GLN A 153 -0.71 3.93 -17.99
C GLN A 153 -1.69 2.90 -18.56
N GLY A 154 -2.97 3.26 -18.64
CA GLY A 154 -4.04 2.32 -18.92
C GLY A 154 -3.98 1.65 -20.30
N THR A 155 -3.39 2.28 -21.31
CA THR A 155 -3.33 1.71 -22.66
C THR A 155 -2.57 0.38 -22.70
N LEU A 156 -1.48 0.22 -21.96
CA LEU A 156 -0.68 -0.99 -21.94
C LEU A 156 -0.87 -1.86 -20.70
N PHE A 157 -1.06 -1.23 -19.51
CA PHE A 157 -1.18 -1.97 -18.24
C PHE A 157 -2.63 -2.23 -17.81
N GLY A 158 -3.59 -1.53 -18.41
CA GLY A 158 -5.01 -1.78 -18.19
C GLY A 158 -5.69 -0.85 -17.20
N GLN A 159 -6.87 -1.27 -16.77
CA GLN A 159 -7.67 -0.53 -15.79
C GLN A 159 -6.92 -0.31 -14.48
N ASN A 160 -7.40 0.63 -13.68
CA ASN A 160 -6.86 0.93 -12.35
C ASN A 160 -5.43 1.50 -12.36
N THR A 161 -4.95 1.97 -13.51
CA THR A 161 -3.73 2.75 -13.68
C THR A 161 -4.05 4.20 -14.04
N SER A 162 -5.09 4.73 -13.42
CA SER A 162 -5.62 6.07 -13.74
C SER A 162 -4.65 7.18 -13.37
N THR A 163 -3.79 6.96 -12.36
CA THR A 163 -2.88 7.99 -11.86
C THR A 163 -1.42 7.56 -11.83
N GLY A 164 -1.13 6.26 -11.82
CA GLY A 164 0.23 5.73 -11.85
C GLY A 164 0.32 4.24 -11.55
N LEU A 165 1.54 3.72 -11.56
CA LEU A 165 1.82 2.34 -11.18
C LEU A 165 3.26 2.15 -10.66
N LEU A 166 3.45 1.12 -9.81
CA LEU A 166 4.75 0.58 -9.41
C LEU A 166 4.94 -0.78 -10.07
N HIS A 167 6.00 -0.93 -10.88
CA HIS A 167 6.33 -2.18 -11.56
C HIS A 167 7.60 -2.79 -10.99
N TYR A 168 7.47 -3.92 -10.33
CA TYR A 168 8.58 -4.74 -9.83
C TYR A 168 9.04 -5.69 -10.92
N VAL A 169 10.30 -5.59 -11.29
CA VAL A 169 10.96 -6.47 -12.27
C VAL A 169 11.90 -7.39 -11.50
N THR A 170 11.64 -8.70 -11.51
CA THR A 170 12.47 -9.67 -10.79
C THR A 170 13.74 -10.05 -11.56
N LYS A 171 14.78 -10.53 -10.85
CA LYS A 171 15.96 -11.13 -11.50
C LYS A 171 15.56 -12.50 -12.06
N LYS A 172 15.83 -12.72 -13.36
CA LYS A 172 15.54 -13.98 -14.06
C LYS A 172 16.70 -14.98 -13.91
N PRO A 173 16.45 -16.30 -14.09
CA PRO A 173 17.52 -17.29 -14.21
C PRO A 173 18.48 -16.93 -15.35
N GLN A 174 19.76 -17.23 -15.17
CA GLN A 174 20.84 -16.97 -16.13
C GLN A 174 21.44 -18.28 -16.61
N LEU A 175 21.69 -18.38 -17.93
CA LEU A 175 22.29 -19.52 -18.59
C LEU A 175 23.85 -19.45 -18.55
N ASP A 176 24.38 -19.05 -17.39
CA ASP A 176 25.83 -18.98 -17.18
C ASP A 176 26.43 -20.39 -17.12
N ASP A 177 27.77 -20.48 -17.31
CA ASP A 177 28.47 -21.78 -17.29
C ASP A 177 28.65 -22.39 -15.90
N ARG A 178 28.22 -21.70 -14.84
CA ARG A 178 28.40 -22.12 -13.43
C ARG A 178 27.26 -21.74 -12.52
N ILE A 179 27.10 -22.51 -11.45
CA ILE A 179 26.24 -22.17 -10.34
C ILE A 179 26.76 -20.88 -9.70
N SER A 180 25.88 -19.95 -9.48
CA SER A 180 26.14 -18.67 -8.81
C SER A 180 25.05 -18.37 -7.79
N GLY A 181 25.34 -17.51 -6.83
CA GLY A 181 24.35 -17.17 -5.83
C GLY A 181 24.85 -16.18 -4.78
N THR A 182 23.96 -15.83 -3.87
CA THR A 182 24.25 -14.96 -2.72
C THR A 182 23.58 -15.49 -1.47
N VAL A 183 24.26 -15.34 -0.35
CA VAL A 183 23.70 -15.56 0.99
C VAL A 183 23.95 -14.29 1.80
N ARG A 184 22.93 -13.75 2.43
CA ARG A 184 23.01 -12.54 3.25
C ARG A 184 22.41 -12.80 4.62
N ALA A 185 23.07 -12.26 5.64
CA ALA A 185 22.55 -12.16 7.00
C ALA A 185 22.64 -10.71 7.46
N GLN A 186 21.57 -10.21 8.05
CA GLN A 186 21.47 -8.84 8.56
C GLN A 186 20.92 -8.85 9.98
N VAL A 187 21.44 -7.94 10.80
CA VAL A 187 20.91 -7.63 12.13
C VAL A 187 20.61 -6.13 12.21
N THR A 188 19.54 -5.79 12.92
CA THR A 188 19.13 -4.39 13.08
C THR A 188 18.71 -4.12 14.52
N GLU A 189 18.52 -2.85 14.88
CA GLU A 189 17.83 -2.50 16.13
C GLU A 189 16.44 -3.15 16.20
N PHE A 190 15.85 -3.17 17.39
CA PHE A 190 14.60 -3.88 17.70
C PHE A 190 14.71 -5.40 17.48
N ASP A 191 15.87 -5.98 17.84
CA ASP A 191 16.20 -7.40 17.71
C ASP A 191 15.94 -7.97 16.30
N GLY A 192 15.97 -7.08 15.29
CA GLY A 192 15.70 -7.44 13.92
C GLY A 192 16.76 -8.36 13.31
N THR A 193 16.31 -9.41 12.65
CA THR A 193 17.15 -10.36 11.90
C THR A 193 16.57 -10.60 10.52
N ASP A 194 17.41 -10.59 9.48
CA ASP A 194 17.04 -10.96 8.11
C ASP A 194 18.06 -11.97 7.57
N PHE A 195 17.55 -13.04 6.98
CA PHE A 195 18.33 -14.02 6.25
C PHE A 195 17.75 -14.19 4.86
N SER A 196 18.56 -13.96 3.86
CA SER A 196 18.16 -14.19 2.47
C SER A 196 19.20 -14.95 1.69
N GLY A 197 18.74 -15.73 0.74
CA GLY A 197 19.60 -16.51 -0.12
C GLY A 197 19.03 -16.63 -1.52
N THR A 198 19.91 -16.58 -2.50
CA THR A 198 19.58 -16.78 -3.91
C THR A 198 20.58 -17.74 -4.51
N VAL A 199 20.11 -18.66 -5.35
CA VAL A 199 20.97 -19.53 -6.14
C VAL A 199 20.46 -19.59 -7.57
N ASN A 200 21.36 -19.41 -8.52
CA ASN A 200 21.16 -19.62 -9.95
C ASN A 200 21.87 -20.91 -10.36
N VAL A 201 21.14 -21.81 -11.00
CA VAL A 201 21.63 -23.12 -11.42
C VAL A 201 21.40 -23.27 -12.92
N PRO A 202 22.41 -23.11 -13.76
CA PRO A 202 22.30 -23.53 -15.15
C PRO A 202 22.19 -25.06 -15.19
N LEU A 203 21.17 -25.57 -15.86
CA LEU A 203 20.89 -27.01 -15.94
C LEU A 203 21.52 -27.63 -17.21
N ASP A 204 21.45 -26.88 -18.30
CA ASP A 204 22.12 -27.14 -19.56
C ASP A 204 22.22 -25.83 -20.38
N GLU A 205 22.55 -25.93 -21.69
CA GLU A 205 22.71 -24.77 -22.56
C GLU A 205 21.44 -23.95 -22.80
N ASN A 206 20.24 -24.52 -22.50
CA ASN A 206 18.95 -23.90 -22.74
C ASN A 206 18.10 -23.73 -21.47
N TRP A 207 18.46 -24.41 -20.39
CA TRP A 207 17.69 -24.40 -19.16
C TRP A 207 18.49 -23.84 -17.99
N ALA A 208 17.87 -22.94 -17.25
CA ALA A 208 18.39 -22.47 -15.97
C ALA A 208 17.27 -22.37 -14.93
N ALA A 209 17.63 -22.61 -13.68
CA ALA A 209 16.74 -22.45 -12.54
C ALA A 209 17.28 -21.37 -11.58
N ARG A 210 16.39 -20.61 -10.94
CA ARG A 210 16.74 -19.64 -9.93
C ARG A 210 15.84 -19.81 -8.73
N PHE A 211 16.42 -19.87 -7.54
CA PHE A 211 15.69 -19.98 -6.29
C PHE A 211 16.09 -18.84 -5.37
N ASN A 212 15.11 -18.22 -4.75
CA ASN A 212 15.29 -17.21 -3.72
C ASN A 212 14.47 -17.60 -2.47
N ALA A 213 15.04 -17.39 -1.29
CA ALA A 213 14.34 -17.53 -0.03
C ALA A 213 14.73 -16.40 0.91
N GLN A 214 13.76 -15.94 1.73
CA GLN A 214 13.94 -14.91 2.73
C GLN A 214 13.20 -15.27 4.01
N TYR A 215 13.84 -15.01 5.14
CA TYR A 215 13.25 -14.96 6.47
C TYR A 215 13.65 -13.66 7.13
N SER A 216 12.68 -12.89 7.61
CA SER A 216 12.90 -11.63 8.33
C SER A 216 12.03 -11.62 9.58
N ASP A 217 12.60 -11.20 10.69
CA ASP A 217 11.93 -11.09 11.97
C ASP A 217 12.40 -9.82 12.68
N ILE A 218 11.48 -9.00 13.15
CA ILE A 218 11.77 -7.74 13.85
C ILE A 218 10.74 -7.51 14.95
N ASP A 219 11.21 -7.16 16.12
CA ASP A 219 10.36 -6.72 17.22
C ASP A 219 9.75 -5.34 16.97
N GLY A 220 8.66 -5.05 17.68
CA GLY A 220 8.00 -3.76 17.57
C GLY A 220 8.83 -2.62 18.15
N TRP A 221 8.79 -1.49 17.44
CA TRP A 221 9.52 -0.26 17.83
C TRP A 221 8.69 0.69 18.71
N ILE A 222 7.42 0.42 18.93
CA ILE A 222 6.54 1.19 19.82
C ILE A 222 6.24 0.33 21.05
N LYS A 223 6.55 0.87 22.23
CA LYS A 223 6.26 0.19 23.51
C LYS A 223 4.78 0.29 23.86
N ASN A 224 4.21 -0.82 24.27
CA ASN A 224 2.88 -0.83 24.88
C ASN A 224 2.96 -0.34 26.34
N THR A 225 2.09 0.55 26.73
CA THR A 225 1.99 1.06 28.12
C THR A 225 0.71 0.63 28.82
N MET A 226 -0.01 -0.33 28.22
CA MET A 226 -1.20 -0.90 28.84
C MET A 226 -0.79 -1.79 30.00
N PRO A 227 -1.34 -1.58 31.21
CA PRO A 227 -1.02 -2.40 32.37
C PRO A 227 -1.28 -3.89 32.11
N GLY A 228 -0.28 -4.73 32.32
CA GLY A 228 -0.33 -6.19 32.11
C GLY A 228 0.01 -6.63 30.67
N GLU A 229 0.28 -5.69 29.76
CA GLU A 229 0.63 -5.97 28.36
C GLU A 229 1.95 -5.27 27.94
N GLU A 230 2.82 -4.93 28.91
CA GLU A 230 4.03 -4.15 28.67
C GLU A 230 5.05 -4.89 27.79
N ASP A 231 5.00 -6.23 27.75
CA ASP A 231 5.86 -7.06 26.91
C ASP A 231 5.41 -7.08 25.43
N TYR A 232 4.19 -6.63 25.14
CA TYR A 232 3.66 -6.57 23.80
C TYR A 232 4.07 -5.26 23.13
N THR A 233 4.96 -5.33 22.16
CA THR A 233 5.40 -4.18 21.37
C THR A 233 4.61 -4.08 20.07
N ILE A 234 4.47 -2.87 19.51
CA ILE A 234 3.72 -2.59 18.30
C ILE A 234 4.69 -2.32 17.16
N GLY A 235 4.39 -2.89 15.97
CA GLY A 235 5.23 -2.81 14.80
C GLY A 235 6.05 -4.07 14.54
N ALA A 236 5.93 -5.11 15.38
CA ALA A 236 6.60 -6.39 15.16
C ALA A 236 6.14 -7.01 13.83
N LYS A 237 7.08 -7.64 13.13
CA LYS A 237 6.81 -8.23 11.82
C LYS A 237 7.71 -9.45 11.58
N THR A 238 7.11 -10.58 11.24
CA THR A 238 7.80 -11.78 10.77
C THR A 238 7.40 -12.05 9.33
N THR A 239 8.37 -12.22 8.43
CA THR A 239 8.14 -12.52 7.01
C THR A 239 8.89 -13.76 6.60
N LYS A 240 8.22 -14.67 5.90
CA LYS A 240 8.80 -15.85 5.23
C LYS A 240 8.42 -15.79 3.76
N ALA A 241 9.40 -15.89 2.87
CA ALA A 241 9.14 -15.83 1.44
C ALA A 241 10.06 -16.78 0.66
N GLY A 242 9.55 -17.24 -0.47
CA GLY A 242 10.31 -18.04 -1.42
C GLY A 242 9.81 -17.85 -2.84
N ARG A 243 10.76 -17.84 -3.79
CA ARG A 243 10.48 -17.81 -5.23
C ARG A 243 11.33 -18.83 -5.95
N GLY A 244 10.69 -19.62 -6.80
CA GLY A 244 11.36 -20.52 -7.75
C GLY A 244 11.04 -20.11 -9.17
N GLN A 245 12.06 -20.06 -10.02
CA GLN A 245 11.91 -19.74 -11.43
C GLN A 245 12.62 -20.79 -12.26
N LEU A 246 12.05 -21.14 -13.40
CA LEU A 246 12.64 -22.03 -14.39
C LEU A 246 12.55 -21.37 -15.76
N LEU A 247 13.70 -21.13 -16.36
CA LEU A 247 13.85 -20.54 -17.69
C LEU A 247 14.19 -21.61 -18.70
N TYR A 248 13.50 -21.60 -19.82
CA TYR A 248 13.93 -22.21 -21.07
C TYR A 248 14.20 -21.10 -22.08
N ASP A 249 15.37 -21.10 -22.67
CA ASP A 249 15.74 -20.17 -23.74
C ASP A 249 16.68 -20.89 -24.70
N ASN A 250 16.21 -21.11 -25.94
CA ASN A 250 17.04 -21.77 -26.95
C ASN A 250 17.94 -20.79 -27.71
N GLY A 251 17.93 -19.52 -27.37
CA GLY A 251 18.74 -18.47 -27.96
C GLY A 251 18.30 -18.06 -29.37
N GLU A 252 17.26 -18.65 -29.93
CA GLU A 252 16.82 -18.42 -31.31
C GLU A 252 15.33 -18.06 -31.38
N GLU A 253 14.46 -19.02 -31.09
CA GLU A 253 13.01 -18.89 -31.37
C GLU A 253 12.13 -18.77 -30.13
N LEU A 254 12.53 -19.33 -29.00
CA LEU A 254 11.63 -19.52 -27.87
C LEU A 254 12.31 -19.24 -26.52
N ASN A 255 11.72 -18.30 -25.78
CA ASN A 255 12.02 -18.05 -24.37
C ASN A 255 10.78 -18.32 -23.53
N VAL A 256 10.87 -19.14 -22.49
CA VAL A 256 9.76 -19.45 -21.57
C VAL A 256 10.24 -19.36 -20.14
N LEU A 257 9.58 -18.55 -19.32
CA LEU A 257 9.83 -18.41 -17.89
C LEU A 257 8.62 -18.90 -17.09
N PHE A 258 8.84 -19.87 -16.23
CA PHE A 258 7.91 -20.28 -15.19
C PHE A 258 8.34 -19.66 -13.87
N ARG A 259 7.38 -19.11 -13.10
CA ARG A 259 7.59 -18.55 -11.78
C ARG A 259 6.56 -19.11 -10.81
N LEU A 260 7.04 -19.49 -9.65
CA LEU A 260 6.25 -19.89 -8.49
C LEU A 260 6.74 -19.08 -7.29
N GLU A 261 5.82 -18.49 -6.53
CA GLU A 261 6.17 -17.76 -5.32
C GLU A 261 5.18 -17.99 -4.20
N TYR A 262 5.70 -17.96 -2.98
CA TYR A 262 4.93 -18.00 -1.75
C TYR A 262 5.51 -17.02 -0.75
N SER A 263 4.64 -16.33 -0.02
CA SER A 263 5.05 -15.53 1.14
C SER A 263 3.98 -15.53 2.22
N GLU A 264 4.44 -15.48 3.47
CA GLU A 264 3.65 -15.32 4.68
C GLU A 264 4.23 -14.16 5.48
N THR A 265 3.37 -13.25 5.91
CA THR A 265 3.76 -12.15 6.79
C THR A 265 2.80 -12.07 7.95
N ASP A 266 3.33 -12.19 9.16
CA ASP A 266 2.65 -11.89 10.41
C ASP A 266 3.09 -10.53 10.93
N THR A 267 2.16 -9.69 11.40
CA THR A 267 2.47 -8.38 11.95
C THR A 267 1.47 -7.99 13.03
N ASN A 268 1.94 -7.25 14.02
CA ASN A 268 1.10 -6.54 14.96
C ASN A 268 1.10 -5.03 14.67
N CYS A 269 1.23 -4.69 13.39
CA CYS A 269 1.34 -3.33 12.92
C CYS A 269 0.10 -2.50 13.19
N CYS A 270 0.33 -1.25 12.98
CA CYS A 270 -0.59 -0.23 12.55
C CYS A 270 -1.40 0.39 13.67
N SER A 271 -0.87 0.38 14.87
CA SER A 271 -1.47 1.10 15.98
C SER A 271 -1.13 2.57 15.98
N LEU A 272 -2.15 3.35 16.27
CA LEU A 272 -2.05 4.78 16.47
C LEU A 272 -1.49 5.08 17.85
N THR A 273 -0.47 5.91 17.90
CA THR A 273 -0.03 6.53 19.15
C THR A 273 -0.81 7.83 19.35
N ARG A 274 -1.36 8.06 20.51
CA ARG A 274 -2.04 9.34 20.81
C ARG A 274 -1.04 10.43 21.15
N LEU A 275 -1.23 11.55 20.47
CA LEU A 275 -0.64 12.83 20.82
C LEU A 275 -1.64 13.55 21.72
N GLY A 276 -1.33 13.92 22.91
CA GLY A 276 -2.25 14.63 23.83
C GLY A 276 -3.19 15.63 23.17
N GLY A 277 -4.27 15.94 23.81
CA GLY A 277 -5.24 16.95 23.38
C GLY A 277 -6.58 16.78 24.08
N ILE A 278 -7.27 17.88 24.34
CA ILE A 278 -8.64 17.91 24.83
C ILE A 278 -9.44 18.61 23.75
N ASN A 279 -10.45 17.94 23.18
CA ASN A 279 -11.47 18.67 22.48
C ASN A 279 -12.60 19.03 23.46
N PRO A 280 -12.77 20.32 23.81
CA PRO A 280 -13.81 20.76 24.73
C PRO A 280 -15.23 20.54 24.17
N ASP A 281 -15.38 20.34 22.86
CA ASP A 281 -16.71 20.22 22.22
C ASP A 281 -17.27 18.79 22.29
N PHE A 282 -16.43 17.79 22.57
CA PHE A 282 -16.90 16.44 22.90
C PHE A 282 -17.11 16.32 24.40
N GLY A 283 -18.32 16.60 24.81
CA GLY A 283 -18.75 16.56 26.21
C GLY A 283 -18.41 15.23 26.92
N PRO A 284 -18.30 15.27 28.25
CA PRO A 284 -17.97 14.10 29.05
C PRO A 284 -18.95 12.95 28.79
N ARG A 285 -18.46 11.73 28.56
CA ARG A 285 -19.30 10.53 28.46
C ARG A 285 -19.73 10.10 29.86
N PRO A 286 -21.03 9.95 30.08
CA PRO A 286 -21.53 9.45 31.35
C PRO A 286 -21.20 7.95 31.50
N ILE A 287 -20.61 7.59 32.62
CA ILE A 287 -20.33 6.20 33.01
C ILE A 287 -20.92 5.94 34.41
N VAL A 288 -21.17 4.68 34.70
CA VAL A 288 -21.51 4.25 36.06
C VAL A 288 -20.23 3.69 36.68
N ASN A 289 -19.81 4.24 37.82
CA ASN A 289 -18.65 3.80 38.56
C ASN A 289 -19.07 3.24 39.91
N VAL A 290 -18.67 1.99 40.18
CA VAL A 290 -18.83 1.36 41.49
C VAL A 290 -17.49 1.43 42.20
N LYS A 291 -17.43 2.20 43.29
CA LYS A 291 -16.24 2.34 44.12
C LYS A 291 -15.97 1.11 44.95
N ASP A 292 -14.76 0.94 45.45
CA ASP A 292 -14.36 -0.16 46.32
C ASP A 292 -15.18 -0.25 47.63
N ASP A 293 -15.79 0.84 48.06
CA ASP A 293 -16.70 0.89 49.22
C ASP A 293 -18.15 0.54 48.88
N GLY A 294 -18.43 0.14 47.62
CA GLY A 294 -19.75 -0.18 47.12
C GLY A 294 -20.60 1.05 46.75
N THR A 295 -20.07 2.26 46.83
CA THR A 295 -20.81 3.47 46.40
C THR A 295 -20.90 3.50 44.87
N ILE A 296 -22.12 3.67 44.37
CA ILE A 296 -22.40 3.79 42.92
C ILE A 296 -22.63 5.27 42.59
N GLU A 297 -21.86 5.78 41.66
CA GLU A 297 -22.07 7.13 41.16
C GLU A 297 -22.07 7.19 39.64
N GLY A 298 -22.98 7.99 39.10
CA GLY A 298 -22.87 8.43 37.71
C GLY A 298 -21.74 9.46 37.63
N THR A 299 -20.62 9.07 37.09
CA THR A 299 -19.54 10.00 36.85
C THR A 299 -19.53 10.40 35.39
N THR A 300 -19.11 11.61 35.15
CA THR A 300 -18.76 12.05 33.80
C THR A 300 -17.27 11.86 33.64
N TYR A 301 -16.89 10.94 32.81
CA TYR A 301 -15.49 10.76 32.45
C TYR A 301 -15.11 11.91 31.51
N ASN A 302 -14.35 12.85 32.05
CA ASN A 302 -13.69 13.81 31.18
C ASN A 302 -12.66 13.02 30.40
N ARG A 303 -12.72 13.04 29.05
CA ARG A 303 -11.71 12.48 28.19
C ARG A 303 -10.44 13.30 28.32
N VAL A 304 -9.75 13.17 29.47
CA VAL A 304 -8.47 13.79 29.73
C VAL A 304 -7.40 12.83 29.23
N ASN A 305 -6.77 13.21 28.15
CA ASN A 305 -5.50 12.57 27.79
C ASN A 305 -4.41 13.16 28.69
N PRO A 306 -3.57 12.37 29.37
CA PRO A 306 -2.41 12.93 30.05
C PRO A 306 -1.58 13.69 29.02
N GLU A 307 -1.26 14.92 29.36
CA GLU A 307 -0.37 15.79 28.59
C GLU A 307 0.92 15.06 28.25
N SER A 308 1.12 14.73 27.01
CA SER A 308 2.41 14.51 26.44
C SER A 308 2.38 15.06 25.02
N THR A 309 2.76 16.33 24.92
CA THR A 309 3.18 16.84 23.62
C THR A 309 4.45 16.07 23.24
N PHE A 310 4.56 15.75 21.98
CA PHE A 310 5.70 14.99 21.45
C PHE A 310 7.06 15.65 21.74
N GLU A 311 7.11 16.98 21.81
CA GLU A 311 8.32 17.76 22.14
C GLU A 311 8.72 17.62 23.62
N GLU A 312 7.77 17.40 24.52
CA GLU A 312 8.06 17.24 25.96
C GLU A 312 8.45 15.80 26.33
N ALA A 313 8.05 14.82 25.52
CA ALA A 313 8.20 13.43 25.90
C ALA A 313 9.62 12.89 25.78
N GLY A 314 10.56 13.49 24.99
CA GLY A 314 11.99 13.10 24.91
C GLY A 314 12.33 11.61 25.09
N GLY A 315 11.34 10.76 25.16
CA GLY A 315 11.33 9.36 25.53
C GLY A 315 10.73 8.47 24.45
N PRO A 316 10.80 7.16 24.61
CA PRO A 316 10.27 6.22 23.63
C PRO A 316 8.78 6.47 23.40
N VAL A 317 8.38 6.47 22.14
CA VAL A 317 6.96 6.52 21.75
C VAL A 317 6.24 5.34 22.39
N THR A 318 5.15 5.60 23.06
CA THR A 318 4.37 4.59 23.77
C THR A 318 2.93 4.61 23.27
N SER A 319 2.32 3.45 23.15
CA SER A 319 0.92 3.28 22.82
C SER A 319 0.24 2.41 23.88
N ARG A 320 -1.05 2.59 24.08
CA ARG A 320 -1.86 1.71 24.92
C ARG A 320 -2.80 0.94 24.01
N ASN A 321 -2.41 -0.25 23.63
CA ASN A 321 -3.23 -1.15 22.85
C ASN A 321 -3.39 -2.47 23.56
N ALA A 322 -4.58 -3.04 23.45
CA ALA A 322 -4.81 -4.39 23.92
C ALA A 322 -4.11 -5.39 22.99
N GLU A 323 -3.66 -6.50 23.55
CA GLU A 323 -3.30 -7.69 22.80
C GLU A 323 -4.45 -8.04 21.83
N GLY A 324 -4.14 -8.33 20.56
CA GLY A 324 -5.13 -8.64 19.53
C GLY A 324 -5.09 -7.75 18.29
N ASN A 325 -4.22 -6.72 18.27
CA ASN A 325 -3.90 -6.04 17.01
C ASN A 325 -2.91 -6.89 16.24
N PHE A 326 -3.38 -7.60 15.24
CA PHE A 326 -2.51 -8.39 14.38
C PHE A 326 -3.03 -8.43 12.96
N GLY A 327 -2.14 -8.66 12.03
CA GLY A 327 -2.44 -8.93 10.64
C GLY A 327 -1.58 -10.09 10.15
N ARG A 328 -2.19 -10.96 9.36
CA ARG A 328 -1.49 -12.02 8.63
C ARG A 328 -1.84 -11.90 7.16
N THR A 329 -0.84 -11.99 6.30
CA THR A 329 -1.04 -12.16 4.87
C THR A 329 -0.38 -13.45 4.41
N GLU A 330 -1.09 -14.22 3.60
CA GLU A 330 -0.56 -15.36 2.86
C GLU A 330 -0.74 -15.08 1.37
N ASN A 331 0.27 -15.39 0.59
CA ASN A 331 0.26 -15.13 -0.84
C ASN A 331 0.90 -16.28 -1.59
N PHE A 332 0.20 -16.79 -2.58
CA PHE A 332 0.68 -17.79 -3.51
C PHE A 332 0.54 -17.26 -4.93
N GLY A 333 1.59 -17.31 -5.73
CA GLY A 333 1.58 -16.86 -7.11
C GLY A 333 2.22 -17.87 -8.05
N PHE A 334 1.60 -18.06 -9.21
CA PHE A 334 2.15 -18.84 -10.31
C PHE A 334 2.03 -18.04 -11.60
N SER A 335 3.10 -17.97 -12.40
CA SER A 335 3.02 -17.35 -13.72
C SER A 335 3.85 -18.07 -14.76
N ILE A 336 3.45 -17.89 -16.01
CA ILE A 336 4.17 -18.33 -17.21
C ILE A 336 4.28 -17.13 -18.15
N SER A 337 5.50 -16.81 -18.55
CA SER A 337 5.77 -15.85 -19.62
C SER A 337 6.47 -16.59 -20.76
N ALA A 338 6.01 -16.39 -21.98
CA ALA A 338 6.61 -17.01 -23.15
C ALA A 338 6.72 -15.99 -24.29
N ASP A 339 7.88 -15.91 -24.90
CA ASP A 339 8.14 -15.14 -26.10
C ASP A 339 8.59 -16.09 -27.22
N TYR A 340 7.86 -16.06 -28.34
CA TYR A 340 8.18 -16.81 -29.54
C TYR A 340 8.55 -15.85 -30.69
N TYR A 341 9.79 -15.87 -31.08
CA TYR A 341 10.34 -15.02 -32.14
C TYR A 341 10.03 -15.64 -33.51
N LEU A 342 9.02 -15.10 -34.19
CA LEU A 342 8.65 -15.56 -35.54
C LEU A 342 9.75 -15.24 -36.56
N ASN A 343 10.43 -14.15 -36.37
CA ASN A 343 11.59 -13.68 -37.10
C ASN A 343 12.25 -12.52 -36.30
N ASP A 344 13.26 -11.89 -36.86
CA ASP A 344 14.02 -10.80 -36.22
C ASP A 344 13.18 -9.54 -35.91
N GLU A 345 11.97 -9.43 -36.48
CA GLU A 345 11.10 -8.25 -36.35
C GLU A 345 9.82 -8.56 -35.56
N ILE A 346 9.33 -9.78 -35.56
CA ILE A 346 7.99 -10.12 -35.03
C ILE A 346 8.07 -11.13 -33.88
N THR A 347 7.52 -10.76 -32.75
CA THR A 347 7.44 -11.60 -31.55
C THR A 347 5.98 -11.85 -31.15
N LEU A 348 5.66 -13.10 -30.83
CA LEU A 348 4.44 -13.49 -30.15
C LEU A 348 4.75 -13.66 -28.68
N SER A 349 4.04 -12.92 -27.81
CA SER A 349 4.21 -13.00 -26.37
C SER A 349 2.96 -13.52 -25.70
N TYR A 350 3.13 -14.35 -24.69
CA TYR A 350 2.09 -14.78 -23.77
C TYR A 350 2.52 -14.53 -22.34
N ASN A 351 1.61 -13.99 -21.52
CA ASN A 351 1.78 -13.85 -20.08
C ASN A 351 0.51 -14.30 -19.37
N GLY A 352 0.58 -15.41 -18.65
CA GLY A 352 -0.51 -15.96 -17.86
C GLY A 352 -0.11 -16.04 -16.39
N SER A 353 -1.01 -15.66 -15.48
CA SER A 353 -0.79 -15.78 -14.06
C SER A 353 -2.05 -16.15 -13.29
N TYR A 354 -1.83 -16.81 -12.16
CA TYR A 354 -2.82 -17.05 -11.12
C TYR A 354 -2.21 -16.66 -9.77
N ARG A 355 -3.01 -15.98 -8.95
CA ARG A 355 -2.64 -15.58 -7.59
C ARG A 355 -3.79 -15.83 -6.64
N ASP A 356 -3.43 -16.35 -5.48
CA ASP A 356 -4.28 -16.51 -4.31
C ASP A 356 -3.66 -15.66 -3.18
N PHE A 357 -4.46 -14.77 -2.60
CA PHE A 357 -4.03 -13.86 -1.56
C PHE A 357 -5.04 -13.85 -0.42
N ASP A 358 -4.60 -14.28 0.74
CA ASP A 358 -5.36 -14.25 1.97
C ASP A 358 -4.85 -13.16 2.91
N LEU A 359 -5.76 -12.40 3.51
CA LEU A 359 -5.48 -11.43 4.54
C LEU A 359 -6.41 -11.68 5.72
N TYR A 360 -5.84 -11.91 6.87
CA TYR A 360 -6.54 -11.93 8.14
C TYR A 360 -6.08 -10.77 9.00
N ASN A 361 -7.02 -10.00 9.54
CA ASN A 361 -6.69 -8.93 10.47
C ASN A 361 -7.65 -8.89 11.66
N SER A 362 -7.12 -8.52 12.81
CA SER A 362 -7.87 -8.11 13.98
C SER A 362 -7.33 -6.79 14.48
N SER A 363 -8.20 -5.85 14.80
CA SER A 363 -7.81 -4.59 15.40
C SER A 363 -8.76 -4.19 16.52
N ALA A 364 -8.20 -3.73 17.63
CA ALA A 364 -8.93 -3.15 18.74
C ALA A 364 -8.94 -1.64 18.57
N PHE A 365 -10.02 -1.10 18.00
CA PHE A 365 -10.09 0.29 17.55
C PHE A 365 -10.00 1.35 18.66
N PHE A 366 -10.32 1.05 19.93
CA PHE A 366 -10.53 2.08 20.93
C PHE A 366 -10.06 1.74 22.35
N THR A 367 -8.99 0.99 22.49
CA THR A 367 -8.49 0.59 23.83
C THR A 367 -7.67 1.66 24.56
N ILE A 368 -7.69 2.90 24.09
CA ILE A 368 -6.82 3.91 24.68
C ILE A 368 -7.53 4.65 25.80
N ASN A 369 -7.07 4.43 27.01
CA ASN A 369 -7.49 5.13 28.25
C ASN A 369 -8.93 4.94 28.72
N PHE A 370 -9.71 4.07 28.09
CA PHE A 370 -11.04 3.76 28.57
C PHE A 370 -11.19 2.26 28.86
N PRO A 371 -11.39 1.88 30.08
CA PRO A 371 -11.83 0.50 30.36
C PRO A 371 -13.22 0.20 29.76
N VAL A 372 -13.84 1.16 29.04
CA VAL A 372 -15.27 1.18 28.76
C VAL A 372 -15.64 0.85 27.31
N GLU A 373 -14.71 0.95 26.34
CA GLU A 373 -15.04 0.71 24.93
C GLU A 373 -13.97 -0.17 24.26
N ARG A 374 -14.10 -1.48 24.43
CA ARG A 374 -13.42 -2.41 23.53
C ARG A 374 -14.33 -2.62 22.33
N THR A 375 -13.92 -2.14 21.17
CA THR A 375 -14.50 -2.57 19.90
C THR A 375 -13.46 -3.39 19.20
N ALA A 376 -13.63 -4.69 19.15
CA ALA A 376 -12.84 -5.56 18.33
C ALA A 376 -13.42 -5.59 16.92
N PHE A 377 -12.55 -5.47 15.94
CA PHE A 377 -12.89 -5.51 14.52
C PHE A 377 -11.92 -6.46 13.85
N GLY A 378 -12.43 -7.49 13.24
CA GLY A 378 -11.59 -8.47 12.58
C GLY A 378 -12.25 -9.03 11.33
N GLY A 379 -11.46 -9.66 10.49
CA GLY A 379 -12.00 -10.33 9.33
C GLY A 379 -10.97 -11.05 8.50
N ASN A 380 -11.47 -11.95 7.69
CA ASN A 380 -10.74 -12.69 6.67
C ASN A 380 -11.10 -12.10 5.31
N GLU A 381 -10.10 -11.85 4.49
CA GLU A 381 -10.23 -11.46 3.10
C GLU A 381 -9.44 -12.45 2.25
N SER A 382 -10.08 -13.02 1.23
CA SER A 382 -9.46 -13.89 0.25
C SER A 382 -9.70 -13.33 -1.13
N VAL A 383 -8.67 -13.30 -1.97
CA VAL A 383 -8.72 -12.74 -3.32
C VAL A 383 -7.99 -13.67 -4.28
N ASP A 384 -8.75 -14.23 -5.21
CA ASP A 384 -8.25 -15.01 -6.34
C ASP A 384 -8.11 -14.10 -7.56
N VAL A 385 -7.00 -14.21 -8.28
CA VAL A 385 -6.72 -13.42 -9.49
C VAL A 385 -6.28 -14.31 -10.61
N LEU A 386 -6.95 -14.23 -11.76
CA LEU A 386 -6.54 -14.88 -13.00
C LEU A 386 -6.28 -13.83 -14.07
N GLN A 387 -5.09 -13.84 -14.66
CA GLN A 387 -4.74 -12.94 -15.76
C GLN A 387 -4.22 -13.74 -16.95
N GLN A 388 -4.62 -13.30 -18.16
CA GLN A 388 -4.14 -13.84 -19.43
C GLN A 388 -3.89 -12.69 -20.40
N GLU A 389 -2.70 -12.63 -20.98
CA GLU A 389 -2.33 -11.62 -21.98
C GLU A 389 -1.66 -12.30 -23.17
N PHE A 390 -2.14 -12.02 -24.37
CA PHE A 390 -1.53 -12.42 -25.64
C PHE A 390 -1.15 -11.17 -26.41
N ARG A 391 0.05 -11.12 -26.93
CA ARG A 391 0.56 -10.00 -27.74
C ARG A 391 1.22 -10.51 -29.01
N ILE A 392 1.11 -9.70 -30.02
CA ILE A 392 1.96 -9.73 -31.20
C ILE A 392 2.60 -8.35 -31.36
N SER A 393 3.86 -8.30 -31.60
CA SER A 393 4.60 -7.03 -31.69
C SER A 393 5.69 -7.07 -32.74
N SER A 394 5.97 -5.93 -33.33
CA SER A 394 7.09 -5.69 -34.22
C SER A 394 8.05 -4.74 -33.53
N PHE A 395 9.34 -5.10 -33.54
CA PHE A 395 10.41 -4.27 -32.97
C PHE A 395 11.59 -4.23 -33.91
N ASN A 396 12.45 -3.24 -33.73
CA ASN A 396 13.65 -2.99 -34.55
C ASN A 396 13.36 -2.57 -36.00
N ASN A 397 12.18 -2.09 -36.27
CA ASN A 397 11.91 -1.47 -37.58
C ASN A 397 12.29 0.02 -37.54
N GLU A 398 13.07 0.50 -38.49
CA GLU A 398 13.57 1.88 -38.50
C GLU A 398 12.45 2.95 -38.57
N LYS A 399 11.26 2.57 -39.01
CA LYS A 399 10.15 3.54 -39.24
C LYS A 399 8.89 3.26 -38.46
N PHE A 400 8.66 2.00 -38.04
CA PHE A 400 7.32 1.58 -37.68
C PHE A 400 7.34 0.40 -36.70
N ASP A 401 7.25 0.68 -35.43
CA ASP A 401 7.08 -0.35 -34.41
C ASP A 401 5.61 -0.37 -33.92
N TRP A 402 5.12 -1.55 -33.59
CA TRP A 402 3.76 -1.70 -33.11
C TRP A 402 3.59 -2.89 -32.18
N VAL A 403 2.59 -2.81 -31.32
CA VAL A 403 2.10 -3.92 -30.50
C VAL A 403 0.58 -3.96 -30.58
N LEU A 404 0.04 -5.19 -30.64
CA LEU A 404 -1.39 -5.47 -30.52
C LEU A 404 -1.57 -6.61 -29.53
N GLY A 405 -2.54 -6.48 -28.62
CA GLY A 405 -2.76 -7.47 -27.57
C GLY A 405 -4.22 -7.70 -27.22
N LEU A 406 -4.46 -8.87 -26.65
CA LEU A 406 -5.70 -9.27 -26.00
C LEU A 406 -5.41 -9.50 -24.52
N PHE A 407 -6.29 -9.02 -23.67
CA PHE A 407 -6.14 -9.10 -22.23
C PHE A 407 -7.43 -9.63 -21.59
N TYR A 408 -7.27 -10.53 -20.66
CA TYR A 408 -8.31 -11.01 -19.76
C TYR A 408 -7.81 -10.94 -18.33
N HIS A 409 -8.62 -10.40 -17.44
CA HIS A 409 -8.34 -10.33 -16.02
C HIS A 409 -9.62 -10.58 -15.24
N ASP A 410 -9.54 -11.45 -14.27
CA ASP A 410 -10.64 -11.85 -13.41
C ASP A 410 -10.17 -11.83 -11.96
N THR A 411 -10.94 -11.17 -11.10
CA THR A 411 -10.67 -11.07 -9.68
C THR A 411 -11.92 -11.44 -8.91
N ASP A 412 -11.83 -12.49 -8.12
CA ASP A 412 -12.87 -12.90 -7.19
C ASP A 412 -12.39 -12.59 -5.76
N GLY A 413 -13.16 -11.77 -5.03
CA GLY A 413 -12.88 -11.40 -3.66
C GLY A 413 -13.99 -11.88 -2.72
N GLN A 414 -13.58 -12.40 -1.57
CA GLN A 414 -14.48 -12.76 -0.47
C GLN A 414 -13.96 -12.15 0.82
N ARG A 415 -14.85 -11.60 1.64
CA ARG A 415 -14.54 -11.10 2.97
C ARG A 415 -15.62 -11.46 3.95
N SER A 416 -15.21 -11.98 5.09
CA SER A 416 -16.05 -12.12 6.30
C SER A 416 -15.51 -11.19 7.37
N GLU A 417 -16.36 -10.36 7.93
CA GLU A 417 -15.98 -9.32 8.89
C GLU A 417 -16.86 -9.44 10.13
N VAL A 418 -16.24 -9.43 11.30
CA VAL A 418 -16.95 -9.43 12.58
C VAL A 418 -16.57 -8.19 13.38
N ARG A 419 -17.58 -7.55 13.94
CA ARG A 419 -17.41 -6.43 14.87
C ARG A 419 -18.08 -6.77 16.18
N ASP A 420 -17.33 -6.58 17.26
CA ASP A 420 -17.81 -6.75 18.64
C ASP A 420 -17.61 -5.44 19.41
N GLY A 421 -18.63 -4.96 20.05
CA GLY A 421 -18.49 -3.72 20.83
C GLY A 421 -19.75 -3.21 21.48
N CYS A 422 -19.58 -2.18 22.28
CA CYS A 422 -20.69 -1.43 22.85
C CYS A 422 -21.34 -0.57 21.76
N ILE A 423 -22.67 -0.58 21.67
CA ILE A 423 -23.41 0.29 20.74
C ILE A 423 -23.10 1.75 21.06
N ALA A 424 -22.86 2.56 20.04
CA ALA A 424 -22.56 3.98 20.19
C ALA A 424 -23.64 4.71 21.01
N GLY A 425 -23.21 5.51 21.98
CA GLY A 425 -24.12 6.24 22.89
C GLY A 425 -24.53 5.49 24.14
N ASN A 426 -24.18 4.22 24.30
CA ASN A 426 -24.43 3.44 25.51
C ASN A 426 -23.36 3.70 26.58
N ARG A 427 -23.66 3.27 27.83
CA ARG A 427 -22.80 3.52 28.98
C ARG A 427 -22.05 2.26 29.40
N GLY A 428 -20.75 2.41 29.62
CA GLY A 428 -19.98 1.41 30.33
C GLY A 428 -20.26 1.40 31.82
N PHE A 429 -20.16 0.23 32.42
CA PHE A 429 -20.23 -0.01 33.84
C PHE A 429 -18.84 -0.40 34.34
N ILE A 430 -18.29 0.36 35.29
CA ILE A 430 -16.95 0.16 35.84
C ILE A 430 -17.05 -0.28 37.27
N GLU A 431 -16.42 -1.37 37.63
CA GLU A 431 -16.30 -1.91 38.97
C GLU A 431 -14.84 -2.30 39.23
N GLY A 432 -14.28 -1.80 40.34
CA GLY A 432 -12.90 -2.05 40.67
C GLY A 432 -11.88 -1.47 39.68
N GLY A 433 -12.30 -0.49 38.88
CA GLY A 433 -11.46 0.11 37.83
C GLY A 433 -11.50 -0.61 36.48
N GLU A 434 -12.22 -1.73 36.39
CA GLU A 434 -12.40 -2.50 35.15
C GLU A 434 -13.80 -2.34 34.56
N LEU A 435 -13.93 -2.43 33.23
CA LEU A 435 -15.21 -2.48 32.56
C LEU A 435 -15.87 -3.84 32.77
N THR A 436 -16.98 -3.86 33.47
CA THR A 436 -17.76 -5.08 33.74
C THR A 436 -18.95 -5.27 32.82
N GLY A 437 -19.30 -4.25 32.00
CA GLY A 437 -20.34 -4.41 31.01
C GLY A 437 -20.75 -3.17 30.24
N CYS A 438 -21.46 -3.39 29.13
CA CYS A 438 -22.08 -2.41 28.27
C CYS A 438 -23.59 -2.46 28.43
N TYR A 439 -24.20 -1.30 28.78
CA TYR A 439 -25.64 -1.22 29.00
C TYR A 439 -26.25 -0.05 28.24
N SER A 440 -27.55 -0.17 27.90
CA SER A 440 -28.26 0.90 27.21
C SER A 440 -28.30 2.17 28.07
N ARG A 441 -28.19 3.35 27.44
CA ARG A 441 -28.22 4.65 28.14
C ARG A 441 -29.47 4.81 28.96
N GLN A 442 -30.63 4.42 28.38
CA GLN A 442 -31.92 4.56 29.09
C GLN A 442 -31.98 3.69 30.36
N SER A 443 -31.49 2.46 30.30
CA SER A 443 -31.47 1.55 31.46
C SER A 443 -30.46 2.00 32.52
N THR A 444 -29.34 2.55 32.13
CA THR A 444 -28.32 3.10 33.05
C THR A 444 -28.81 4.37 33.73
N ASP A 445 -29.54 5.24 33.02
CA ASP A 445 -30.16 6.42 33.62
C ASP A 445 -31.27 6.03 34.62
N ALA A 446 -32.10 5.02 34.30
CA ALA A 446 -33.11 4.48 35.22
C ALA A 446 -32.47 3.84 36.46
N PHE A 447 -31.39 3.05 36.28
CA PHE A 447 -30.61 2.47 37.35
C PHE A 447 -30.05 3.54 38.30
N LEU A 448 -29.37 4.55 37.77
CA LEU A 448 -28.81 5.65 38.56
C LEU A 448 -29.88 6.46 39.30
N ALA A 449 -31.02 6.69 38.67
CA ALA A 449 -32.16 7.37 39.31
C ALA A 449 -32.73 6.53 40.46
N ASN A 450 -32.85 5.22 40.27
CA ASN A 450 -33.30 4.31 41.35
C ASN A 450 -32.31 4.29 42.51
N TYR A 451 -31.01 4.13 42.23
CA TYR A 451 -29.94 4.13 43.24
C TYR A 451 -29.89 5.45 44.01
N ALA A 452 -30.04 6.60 43.34
CA ALA A 452 -30.06 7.90 43.99
C ALA A 452 -31.29 8.07 44.90
N ALA A 453 -32.40 7.44 44.56
CA ALA A 453 -33.65 7.53 45.34
C ALA A 453 -33.71 6.52 46.52
N THR A 454 -33.16 5.35 46.38
CA THR A 454 -33.33 4.23 47.30
C THR A 454 -32.06 3.76 47.99
N GLY A 455 -30.91 4.02 47.40
CA GLY A 455 -29.62 3.44 47.77
C GLY A 455 -29.48 1.94 47.40
N ASP A 456 -30.39 1.39 46.58
CA ASP A 456 -30.42 -0.01 46.21
C ASP A 456 -29.73 -0.29 44.88
N ASP A 457 -28.75 -1.22 44.90
CA ASP A 457 -28.01 -1.69 43.71
C ASP A 457 -28.86 -2.70 42.94
N ASP A 458 -29.98 -2.24 42.37
CA ASP A 458 -30.86 -3.09 41.57
C ASP A 458 -30.37 -3.20 40.10
N ARG A 459 -29.39 -4.04 39.85
CA ARG A 459 -28.82 -4.30 38.50
C ARG A 459 -29.82 -4.97 37.54
N SER A 460 -30.97 -5.43 38.02
CA SER A 460 -32.00 -5.96 37.12
C SER A 460 -32.62 -4.88 36.21
N LEU A 461 -32.41 -3.60 36.55
CA LEU A 461 -32.78 -2.47 35.71
C LEU A 461 -31.87 -2.27 34.49
N LEU A 462 -30.68 -2.85 34.52
CA LEU A 462 -29.71 -2.68 33.45
C LEU A 462 -30.03 -3.60 32.26
N THR A 463 -30.14 -3.02 31.08
CA THR A 463 -30.33 -3.78 29.84
C THR A 463 -29.01 -3.89 29.11
N PRO A 464 -28.46 -5.11 28.92
CA PRO A 464 -27.26 -5.31 28.12
C PRO A 464 -27.38 -4.70 26.73
N SER A 465 -26.29 -4.16 26.23
CA SER A 465 -26.27 -3.41 24.97
C SER A 465 -24.96 -3.61 24.19
N ARG A 466 -24.39 -4.81 24.26
CA ARG A 466 -23.32 -5.26 23.42
C ARG A 466 -23.91 -5.77 22.11
N LEU A 467 -23.26 -5.39 21.02
CA LEU A 467 -23.62 -5.78 19.67
C LEU A 467 -22.49 -6.61 19.06
N LEU A 468 -22.85 -7.74 18.55
CA LEU A 468 -22.02 -8.50 17.62
C LEU A 468 -22.63 -8.36 16.23
N ASN A 469 -21.89 -7.86 15.28
CA ASN A 469 -22.32 -7.87 13.89
C ASN A 469 -21.33 -8.60 13.01
N SER A 470 -21.86 -9.32 12.03
CA SER A 470 -21.08 -9.96 10.97
C SER A 470 -21.56 -9.45 9.63
N GLY A 471 -20.60 -9.29 8.71
CA GLY A 471 -20.86 -9.04 7.31
C GLY A 471 -20.12 -10.03 6.45
N ASP A 472 -20.83 -10.69 5.52
CA ASP A 472 -20.25 -11.51 4.48
C ASP A 472 -20.38 -10.81 3.14
N PHE A 473 -19.25 -10.61 2.48
CA PHE A 473 -19.15 -9.85 1.24
C PHE A 473 -18.45 -10.69 0.19
N THR A 474 -18.95 -10.64 -1.04
CA THR A 474 -18.23 -11.14 -2.21
C THR A 474 -18.19 -10.07 -3.28
N THR A 475 -17.12 -10.03 -4.05
CA THR A 475 -16.97 -9.12 -5.18
C THR A 475 -16.32 -9.85 -6.34
N GLY A 476 -16.71 -9.50 -7.56
CA GLY A 476 -16.10 -10.01 -8.79
C GLY A 476 -15.85 -8.86 -9.76
N PHE A 477 -14.68 -8.87 -10.41
CA PHE A 477 -14.28 -7.90 -11.43
C PHE A 477 -13.70 -8.65 -12.63
N GLU A 478 -14.47 -8.79 -13.70
CA GLU A 478 -14.04 -9.38 -14.97
C GLU A 478 -13.74 -8.28 -15.99
N ASN A 479 -12.54 -8.27 -16.56
CA ASN A 479 -12.13 -7.31 -17.57
C ASN A 479 -11.61 -8.02 -18.82
N VAL A 480 -12.16 -7.67 -19.98
CA VAL A 480 -11.70 -8.11 -21.30
C VAL A 480 -11.31 -6.88 -22.11
N ALA A 481 -10.14 -6.92 -22.73
CA ALA A 481 -9.70 -5.79 -23.54
C ALA A 481 -8.93 -6.20 -24.79
N ILE A 482 -9.04 -5.35 -25.80
CA ILE A 482 -8.11 -5.28 -26.92
C ILE A 482 -7.32 -3.98 -26.80
N PHE A 483 -6.00 -4.06 -26.96
CA PHE A 483 -5.14 -2.89 -26.86
C PHE A 483 -4.07 -2.92 -27.94
N GLY A 484 -3.49 -1.76 -28.22
CA GLY A 484 -2.38 -1.65 -29.15
C GLY A 484 -1.66 -0.32 -29.03
N GLN A 485 -0.44 -0.29 -29.52
CA GLN A 485 0.38 0.90 -29.62
C GLN A 485 1.11 0.89 -30.95
N LEU A 486 1.24 2.07 -31.49
CA LEU A 486 1.89 2.35 -32.76
C LEU A 486 2.93 3.41 -32.55
N GLU A 487 4.16 3.18 -32.95
CA GLU A 487 5.26 4.15 -32.95
C GLU A 487 5.71 4.37 -34.39
N TYR A 488 5.76 5.61 -34.81
CA TYR A 488 6.10 6.00 -36.16
C TYR A 488 7.17 7.09 -36.20
N GLN A 489 8.30 6.78 -36.79
CA GLN A 489 9.37 7.73 -37.04
C GLN A 489 9.03 8.58 -38.27
N ILE A 490 8.58 9.81 -38.04
CA ILE A 490 8.15 10.75 -39.07
C ILE A 490 9.36 11.30 -39.84
N THR A 491 10.38 11.70 -39.08
CA THR A 491 11.71 12.10 -39.60
C THR A 491 12.80 11.53 -38.70
N GLU A 492 14.06 11.70 -39.01
CA GLU A 492 15.17 11.28 -38.16
C GLU A 492 15.10 11.89 -36.74
N GLN A 493 14.40 13.01 -36.56
CA GLN A 493 14.29 13.76 -35.30
C GLN A 493 12.90 13.75 -34.70
N LEU A 494 11.86 13.40 -35.45
CA LEU A 494 10.46 13.52 -35.03
C LEU A 494 9.79 12.17 -35.08
N ASP A 495 9.26 11.73 -33.95
CA ASP A 495 8.44 10.55 -33.83
C ASP A 495 7.07 10.85 -33.23
N ALA A 496 6.15 9.95 -33.47
CA ALA A 496 4.82 9.98 -32.85
C ALA A 496 4.42 8.58 -32.37
N THR A 497 3.83 8.52 -31.20
CA THR A 497 3.26 7.30 -30.62
C THR A 497 1.77 7.47 -30.42
N PHE A 498 0.99 6.47 -30.84
CA PHE A 498 -0.43 6.39 -30.55
C PHE A 498 -0.76 5.03 -29.93
N GLY A 499 -1.28 5.04 -28.70
CA GLY A 499 -1.75 3.86 -28.01
C GLY A 499 -3.27 3.92 -27.80
N PHE A 500 -3.92 2.77 -27.79
CA PHE A 500 -5.34 2.64 -27.51
C PHE A 500 -5.65 1.38 -26.72
N ARG A 501 -6.73 1.40 -25.95
CA ARG A 501 -7.36 0.23 -25.35
C ARG A 501 -8.87 0.40 -25.34
N LEU A 502 -9.56 -0.62 -25.86
CA LEU A 502 -10.99 -0.79 -25.70
C LEU A 502 -11.20 -1.92 -24.69
N LEU A 503 -11.81 -1.61 -23.58
CA LEU A 503 -12.07 -2.57 -22.51
C LEU A 503 -13.57 -2.66 -22.22
N HIS A 504 -13.98 -3.84 -21.77
CA HIS A 504 -15.29 -4.11 -21.22
C HIS A 504 -15.11 -4.73 -19.84
N GLU A 505 -15.68 -4.10 -18.82
CA GLU A 505 -15.66 -4.57 -17.45
C GLU A 505 -17.06 -5.00 -17.02
N LYS A 506 -17.12 -6.13 -16.33
CA LYS A 506 -18.27 -6.53 -15.52
C LYS A 506 -17.83 -6.59 -14.07
N SER A 507 -18.65 -6.05 -13.20
CA SER A 507 -18.42 -6.09 -11.78
C SER A 507 -19.68 -6.46 -11.03
N ASN A 508 -19.49 -7.15 -9.92
CA ASN A 508 -20.59 -7.53 -9.04
C ASN A 508 -20.17 -7.47 -7.59
N ALA A 509 -21.16 -7.30 -6.72
CA ALA A 509 -20.97 -7.42 -5.28
C ALA A 509 -22.17 -8.12 -4.65
N THR A 510 -21.93 -8.96 -3.65
CA THR A 510 -22.97 -9.52 -2.79
C THR A 510 -22.68 -9.13 -1.35
N PHE A 511 -23.73 -8.82 -0.62
CA PHE A 511 -23.63 -8.32 0.73
C PHE A 511 -24.71 -8.98 1.59
N ALA A 512 -24.33 -9.50 2.76
CA ALA A 512 -25.22 -9.98 3.80
C ALA A 512 -24.73 -9.49 5.16
N ARG A 513 -25.65 -9.11 6.04
CA ARG A 513 -25.35 -8.65 7.39
C ARG A 513 -26.22 -9.36 8.43
N THR A 514 -25.60 -9.69 9.55
CA THR A 514 -26.30 -10.23 10.73
C THR A 514 -25.87 -9.45 11.96
N ASP A 515 -26.84 -8.90 12.71
CA ASP A 515 -26.63 -8.20 13.97
C ASP A 515 -27.26 -9.04 15.09
N LEU A 516 -26.47 -9.33 16.11
CA LEU A 516 -26.87 -10.11 17.28
C LEU A 516 -26.72 -9.28 18.55
N ALA A 517 -27.76 -9.31 19.39
CA ALA A 517 -27.61 -8.88 20.78
C ALA A 517 -27.03 -10.02 21.60
N THR A 518 -26.08 -9.72 22.46
CA THR A 518 -25.51 -10.76 23.32
C THR A 518 -26.10 -10.70 24.72
N PRO A 519 -26.33 -11.86 25.36
CA PRO A 519 -26.79 -11.92 26.75
C PRO A 519 -25.70 -11.49 27.73
N SER A 520 -24.43 -11.53 27.29
CA SER A 520 -23.28 -11.08 28.06
C SER A 520 -23.05 -9.58 27.88
N THR A 521 -22.57 -8.96 28.95
CA THR A 521 -22.17 -7.54 28.94
C THR A 521 -20.67 -7.36 28.69
N GLY A 522 -19.87 -8.44 28.83
CA GLY A 522 -18.43 -8.41 28.67
C GLY A 522 -18.01 -8.59 27.20
N VAL A 523 -17.19 -7.68 26.67
CA VAL A 523 -16.64 -7.79 25.31
C VAL A 523 -15.65 -8.98 25.25
N GLY A 524 -15.76 -9.81 24.21
CA GLY A 524 -14.89 -10.98 23.99
C GLY A 524 -15.21 -12.20 24.85
N MET A 525 -16.34 -12.23 25.59
CA MET A 525 -16.76 -13.40 26.40
C MET A 525 -17.46 -14.48 25.58
N GLU A 526 -18.18 -14.09 24.51
CA GLU A 526 -18.74 -15.04 23.55
C GLU A 526 -18.35 -14.61 22.13
N THR A 527 -18.10 -15.59 21.28
CA THR A 527 -17.84 -15.37 19.86
C THR A 527 -19.14 -15.13 19.10
N PHE A 528 -19.07 -14.58 17.92
CA PHE A 528 -20.23 -14.40 17.03
C PHE A 528 -20.94 -15.75 16.77
N ASP A 529 -20.19 -16.81 16.52
CA ASP A 529 -20.74 -18.13 16.24
C ASP A 529 -21.45 -18.74 17.45
N GLU A 530 -20.92 -18.57 18.67
CA GLU A 530 -21.56 -19.01 19.90
C GLU A 530 -22.91 -18.29 20.14
N VAL A 531 -22.95 -16.97 19.92
CA VAL A 531 -24.21 -16.21 20.07
C VAL A 531 -25.19 -16.55 18.94
N LEU A 532 -24.71 -16.81 17.74
CA LEU A 532 -25.55 -17.25 16.63
C LEU A 532 -26.17 -18.65 16.90
N GLU A 533 -25.44 -19.55 17.54
CA GLU A 533 -25.95 -20.85 17.99
C GLU A 533 -27.02 -20.68 19.10
N LEU A 534 -26.78 -19.80 20.07
CA LEU A 534 -27.78 -19.45 21.08
C LEU A 534 -29.05 -18.84 20.45
N ALA A 535 -28.91 -18.03 19.41
CA ALA A 535 -30.00 -17.39 18.69
C ALA A 535 -30.91 -18.41 17.96
N GLN A 536 -30.46 -19.65 17.70
CA GLN A 536 -31.32 -20.73 17.19
C GLN A 536 -32.37 -21.16 18.20
N THR A 537 -32.06 -21.03 19.47
CA THR A 537 -33.00 -21.36 20.60
C THR A 537 -33.67 -20.14 21.17
N ASP A 538 -33.09 -18.97 21.06
CA ASP A 538 -33.64 -17.67 21.44
C ASP A 538 -33.56 -16.65 20.28
N PRO A 539 -34.55 -16.63 19.39
CA PRO A 539 -34.55 -15.70 18.24
C PRO A 539 -34.60 -14.20 18.62
N SER A 540 -34.87 -13.87 19.89
CA SER A 540 -34.82 -12.47 20.33
C SER A 540 -33.42 -11.87 20.34
N LEU A 541 -32.41 -12.71 20.26
CA LEU A 541 -31.00 -12.30 20.10
C LEU A 541 -30.68 -11.81 18.68
N ILE A 542 -31.51 -12.15 17.68
CA ILE A 542 -31.31 -11.66 16.31
C ILE A 542 -31.97 -10.27 16.21
N LEU A 543 -31.12 -9.24 16.15
CA LEU A 543 -31.59 -7.87 15.95
C LEU A 543 -31.86 -7.58 14.47
N ARG A 544 -31.04 -8.17 13.61
CA ARG A 544 -31.12 -8.03 12.15
C ARG A 544 -30.49 -9.25 11.48
N GLN A 545 -31.11 -9.72 10.42
CA GLN A 545 -30.55 -10.72 9.52
C GLN A 545 -31.03 -10.40 8.11
N ASP A 546 -30.12 -9.94 7.28
CA ASP A 546 -30.42 -9.56 5.92
C ASP A 546 -30.25 -10.77 4.98
N ALA A 547 -31.17 -10.89 4.03
CA ALA A 547 -30.93 -11.79 2.89
C ALA A 547 -29.79 -11.22 2.01
N PRO A 548 -28.97 -12.07 1.39
CA PRO A 548 -27.92 -11.58 0.50
C PRO A 548 -28.46 -10.67 -0.60
N THR A 549 -27.98 -9.43 -0.63
CA THR A 549 -28.31 -8.44 -1.67
C THR A 549 -27.21 -8.45 -2.71
N LYS A 550 -27.60 -8.46 -4.00
CA LYS A 550 -26.67 -8.50 -5.14
C LYS A 550 -26.73 -7.22 -5.93
N PHE A 551 -25.59 -6.78 -6.36
CA PHE A 551 -25.39 -5.65 -7.24
C PHE A 551 -24.55 -6.11 -8.42
N ASP A 552 -24.93 -5.71 -9.63
CA ASP A 552 -24.22 -5.99 -10.87
C ASP A 552 -24.03 -4.69 -11.62
N ASN A 553 -22.89 -4.51 -12.25
CA ASN A 553 -22.60 -3.41 -13.14
C ASN A 553 -21.79 -3.88 -14.35
N SER A 554 -21.91 -3.19 -15.46
CA SER A 554 -21.03 -3.38 -16.60
C SER A 554 -20.79 -2.08 -17.32
N ASP A 555 -19.56 -1.85 -17.74
CA ASP A 555 -19.16 -0.65 -18.46
C ASP A 555 -18.19 -0.98 -19.59
N THR A 556 -18.10 -0.05 -20.56
CA THR A 556 -17.18 -0.16 -21.69
C THR A 556 -16.46 1.17 -21.85
N ALA A 557 -15.15 1.15 -21.76
CA ALA A 557 -14.34 2.34 -21.88
C ALA A 557 -13.35 2.24 -23.04
N PHE A 558 -13.10 3.41 -23.66
CA PHE A 558 -12.04 3.59 -24.64
C PHE A 558 -11.03 4.58 -24.07
N ILE A 559 -9.80 4.13 -23.87
CA ILE A 559 -8.69 4.96 -23.39
C ILE A 559 -7.60 5.01 -24.45
N TYR A 560 -6.89 6.13 -24.49
CA TYR A 560 -5.88 6.37 -25.51
C TYR A 560 -4.71 7.19 -24.98
N LYS A 561 -3.60 7.10 -25.69
CA LYS A 561 -2.37 7.87 -25.46
C LYS A 561 -1.87 8.39 -26.79
N ALA A 562 -1.49 9.66 -26.85
CA ALA A 562 -0.88 10.28 -28.00
C ALA A 562 0.39 11.01 -27.54
N VAL A 563 1.51 10.71 -28.18
CA VAL A 563 2.81 11.30 -27.86
C VAL A 563 3.45 11.82 -29.12
N VAL A 564 4.14 12.95 -29.01
CA VAL A 564 5.05 13.47 -30.03
C VAL A 564 6.39 13.72 -29.37
N GLY A 565 7.42 13.07 -29.88
CA GLY A 565 8.82 13.22 -29.48
C GLY A 565 9.60 13.98 -30.51
N TYR A 566 10.54 14.83 -30.07
CA TYR A 566 11.46 15.55 -30.94
C TYR A 566 12.87 15.56 -30.38
N ASP A 567 13.81 15.02 -31.15
CA ASP A 567 15.23 15.04 -30.84
C ASP A 567 15.87 16.33 -31.33
N PHE A 568 16.08 17.29 -30.43
CA PHE A 568 16.78 18.55 -30.74
C PHE A 568 18.24 18.30 -31.10
N THR A 569 18.86 17.34 -30.43
CA THR A 569 20.18 16.78 -30.67
C THR A 569 20.17 15.30 -30.29
N ALA A 570 21.27 14.56 -30.53
CA ALA A 570 21.40 13.17 -30.05
C ALA A 570 21.24 13.02 -28.53
N ASP A 571 21.47 14.10 -27.77
CA ASP A 571 21.50 14.09 -26.31
C ASP A 571 20.33 14.87 -25.68
N ILE A 572 19.50 15.55 -26.46
CA ILE A 572 18.42 16.37 -25.96
C ILE A 572 17.13 16.04 -26.72
N ARG A 573 16.18 15.46 -26.00
CA ARG A 573 14.86 15.08 -26.48
C ARG A 573 13.77 15.81 -25.70
N GLY A 574 12.82 16.42 -26.42
CA GLY A 574 11.57 16.90 -25.85
C GLY A 574 10.39 16.03 -26.23
N TYR A 575 9.36 15.99 -25.40
CA TYR A 575 8.12 15.30 -25.74
C TYR A 575 6.88 16.05 -25.22
N VAL A 576 5.77 15.80 -25.89
CA VAL A 576 4.42 16.15 -25.44
C VAL A 576 3.61 14.86 -25.41
N ASN A 577 2.97 14.59 -24.28
CA ASN A 577 2.17 13.40 -24.05
C ASN A 577 0.77 13.80 -23.56
N TYR A 578 -0.25 13.21 -24.17
CA TYR A 578 -1.61 13.23 -23.67
C TYR A 578 -2.07 11.79 -23.49
N SER A 579 -2.45 11.43 -22.28
CA SER A 579 -2.89 10.07 -21.93
C SER A 579 -4.19 10.09 -21.13
N THR A 580 -5.01 9.07 -21.31
CA THR A 580 -6.24 8.86 -20.55
C THR A 580 -6.19 7.56 -19.78
N GLY A 581 -6.98 7.47 -18.71
CA GLY A 581 -7.09 6.28 -17.86
C GLY A 581 -8.54 6.05 -17.45
N TYR A 582 -8.78 4.85 -16.91
CA TYR A 582 -10.08 4.38 -16.47
C TYR A 582 -9.95 3.59 -15.19
N LYS A 583 -10.89 3.80 -14.27
CA LYS A 583 -11.14 2.95 -13.11
C LYS A 583 -12.63 2.65 -13.04
N GLY A 584 -12.99 1.39 -12.90
CA GLY A 584 -14.36 0.94 -12.90
C GLY A 584 -15.18 1.38 -11.70
N ALA A 585 -16.45 1.05 -11.73
CA ALA A 585 -17.38 1.23 -10.62
C ALA A 585 -16.89 0.48 -9.38
N SER A 586 -17.10 1.04 -8.22
CA SER A 586 -16.68 0.49 -6.93
C SER A 586 -17.87 0.25 -6.00
N TYR A 587 -17.73 -0.76 -5.14
CA TYR A 587 -18.73 -1.15 -4.15
C TYR A 587 -18.16 -0.98 -2.75
N PHE A 588 -18.73 -0.10 -1.95
CA PHE A 588 -18.32 0.02 -0.56
C PHE A 588 -19.11 -0.96 0.31
N VAL A 589 -18.57 -2.15 0.52
CA VAL A 589 -19.19 -3.23 1.30
C VAL A 589 -18.46 -3.41 2.62
N THR A 590 -19.14 -3.11 3.74
CA THR A 590 -18.64 -3.25 5.11
C THR A 590 -19.82 -3.55 6.05
N THR A 591 -19.55 -3.93 7.28
CA THR A 591 -20.59 -4.13 8.32
C THR A 591 -21.40 -2.87 8.63
N ASN A 592 -20.96 -1.68 8.20
CA ASN A 592 -21.71 -0.42 8.33
C ASN A 592 -22.57 -0.09 7.11
N THR A 593 -22.49 -0.87 6.04
CA THR A 593 -23.29 -0.65 4.83
C THR A 593 -24.74 -1.02 5.10
N ASP A 594 -25.68 -0.16 4.72
CA ASP A 594 -27.10 -0.48 4.71
C ASP A 594 -27.57 -0.77 3.27
N PRO A 595 -28.06 -1.99 2.97
CA PRO A 595 -28.57 -2.30 1.65
C PRO A 595 -29.79 -1.44 1.24
N ALA A 596 -30.47 -0.84 2.16
CA ALA A 596 -31.59 0.08 1.88
C ALA A 596 -31.11 1.43 1.28
N ASP A 597 -29.82 1.77 1.41
CA ASP A 597 -29.22 2.99 0.83
C ASP A 597 -28.67 2.74 -0.59
N VAL A 598 -29.51 2.15 -1.43
CA VAL A 598 -29.17 1.67 -2.78
C VAL A 598 -28.87 2.79 -3.77
N ASP A 599 -29.24 4.06 -3.47
CA ASP A 599 -29.12 5.19 -4.40
C ASP A 599 -27.66 5.60 -4.70
N ASN A 600 -26.67 5.01 -3.99
CA ASN A 600 -25.24 5.32 -4.17
C ASN A 600 -24.38 4.06 -4.37
N PHE A 601 -24.97 2.99 -4.89
CA PHE A 601 -24.33 1.72 -5.13
C PHE A 601 -24.63 1.23 -6.54
N PRO A 602 -23.59 0.93 -7.35
CA PRO A 602 -22.17 1.27 -7.20
C PRO A 602 -21.88 2.78 -7.44
N THR A 603 -20.63 3.20 -7.19
CA THR A 603 -20.15 4.52 -7.67
C THR A 603 -20.06 4.51 -9.19
N ASP A 604 -20.12 5.67 -9.82
CA ASP A 604 -19.79 5.81 -11.25
C ASP A 604 -18.29 5.55 -11.50
N PRO A 605 -17.90 5.04 -12.69
CA PRO A 605 -16.50 4.89 -13.07
C PRO A 605 -15.73 6.22 -13.11
N GLU A 606 -14.43 6.20 -12.78
CA GLU A 606 -13.55 7.35 -12.93
C GLU A 606 -12.89 7.38 -14.32
N HIS A 607 -12.79 8.58 -14.87
CA HIS A 607 -12.04 8.85 -16.11
C HIS A 607 -10.92 9.83 -15.82
N SER A 608 -9.67 9.45 -16.10
CA SER A 608 -8.55 10.36 -15.94
C SER A 608 -7.99 10.83 -17.27
N SER A 609 -7.45 12.03 -17.27
CA SER A 609 -6.71 12.61 -18.39
C SER A 609 -5.45 13.30 -17.86
N ASN A 610 -4.37 13.25 -18.62
CA ASN A 610 -3.09 13.82 -18.21
C ASN A 610 -2.38 14.41 -19.42
N PHE A 611 -2.00 15.66 -19.31
CA PHE A 611 -1.17 16.39 -20.28
C PHE A 611 0.22 16.56 -19.70
N GLU A 612 1.26 16.15 -20.42
CA GLU A 612 2.65 16.30 -20.02
C GLU A 612 3.49 16.97 -21.11
N VAL A 613 4.43 17.81 -20.68
CA VAL A 613 5.53 18.31 -21.48
C VAL A 613 6.81 17.97 -20.76
N GLY A 614 7.71 17.25 -21.43
CA GLY A 614 8.94 16.80 -20.81
C GLY A 614 10.19 17.04 -21.65
N LEU A 615 11.31 17.12 -20.94
CA LEU A 615 12.65 17.21 -21.49
C LEU A 615 13.49 16.08 -20.93
N ARG A 616 14.21 15.38 -21.78
CA ARG A 616 15.25 14.41 -21.46
C ARG A 616 16.55 14.89 -22.03
N SER A 617 17.59 15.01 -21.21
CA SER A 617 18.84 15.56 -21.69
C SER A 617 20.04 14.95 -21.00
N ALA A 618 21.09 14.77 -21.77
CA ALA A 618 22.40 14.29 -21.35
C ALA A 618 23.45 15.28 -21.80
N TYR A 619 24.44 15.55 -20.98
CA TYR A 619 25.52 16.48 -21.25
C TYR A 619 26.84 15.86 -20.81
N PHE A 620 27.96 16.32 -21.42
CA PHE A 620 29.32 15.92 -21.04
C PHE A 620 29.55 14.41 -21.14
N ASP A 621 29.22 13.80 -22.29
CA ASP A 621 29.32 12.37 -22.50
C ASP A 621 28.53 11.54 -21.45
N ASN A 622 27.33 11.99 -21.12
CA ASN A 622 26.42 11.45 -20.09
C ASN A 622 26.85 11.67 -18.62
N ASP A 623 27.89 12.45 -18.33
CA ASP A 623 28.26 12.77 -16.95
C ASP A 623 27.20 13.60 -16.21
N LEU A 624 26.31 14.29 -16.92
CA LEU A 624 25.14 14.97 -16.39
C LEU A 624 23.89 14.54 -17.15
N LEU A 625 22.96 13.90 -16.46
CA LEU A 625 21.59 13.64 -16.93
C LEU A 625 20.64 14.60 -16.24
N PHE A 626 19.77 15.26 -17.03
CA PHE A 626 18.74 16.15 -16.53
C PHE A 626 17.42 15.86 -17.23
N ASN A 627 16.43 15.45 -16.44
CA ASN A 627 15.07 15.23 -16.88
C ASN A 627 14.15 16.21 -16.20
N PHE A 628 13.18 16.72 -16.95
CA PHE A 628 12.15 17.63 -16.44
C PHE A 628 10.81 17.28 -17.05
N THR A 629 9.75 17.33 -16.24
CA THR A 629 8.37 17.11 -16.70
C THR A 629 7.43 18.11 -16.01
N TYR A 630 6.63 18.82 -16.79
CA TYR A 630 5.44 19.52 -16.34
C TYR A 630 4.23 18.65 -16.64
N PHE A 631 3.26 18.60 -15.72
CA PHE A 631 2.01 17.84 -15.91
C PHE A 631 0.78 18.59 -15.42
N ASP A 632 -0.37 18.26 -16.04
CA ASP A 632 -1.72 18.66 -15.65
C ASP A 632 -2.62 17.42 -15.75
N MET A 633 -2.96 16.82 -14.62
CA MET A 633 -3.73 15.58 -14.51
C MET A 633 -5.11 15.90 -13.91
N ARG A 634 -6.17 15.39 -14.52
CA ARG A 634 -7.55 15.51 -14.07
C ARG A 634 -8.19 14.13 -13.94
N VAL A 635 -9.08 14.02 -12.99
CA VAL A 635 -9.90 12.83 -12.76
C VAL A 635 -11.34 13.28 -12.61
N ASP A 636 -12.15 12.94 -13.59
CA ASP A 636 -13.59 13.15 -13.58
C ASP A 636 -14.26 12.01 -12.82
N ASP A 637 -15.34 12.32 -12.10
CA ASP A 637 -16.10 11.39 -11.27
C ASP A 637 -15.24 10.67 -10.20
N TYR A 638 -14.29 11.40 -9.60
CA TYR A 638 -13.34 10.86 -8.63
C TYR A 638 -14.05 10.25 -7.42
N GLN A 639 -13.79 8.96 -7.16
CA GLN A 639 -14.40 8.19 -6.07
C GLN A 639 -13.72 8.51 -4.75
N VAL A 640 -14.44 9.17 -3.86
CA VAL A 640 -13.93 9.64 -2.57
C VAL A 640 -14.81 9.16 -1.42
N ARG A 641 -14.16 8.85 -0.28
CA ARG A 641 -14.88 8.50 0.94
C ARG A 641 -15.62 9.72 1.48
N ALA A 642 -16.90 9.54 1.77
CA ALA A 642 -17.76 10.56 2.33
C ALA A 642 -18.61 10.02 3.49
N THR A 643 -19.02 10.91 4.38
CA THR A 643 -19.92 10.59 5.50
C THR A 643 -21.11 11.52 5.41
N ARG A 644 -22.32 10.97 5.42
CA ARG A 644 -23.55 11.77 5.42
C ARG A 644 -24.54 11.24 6.44
N THR A 645 -25.30 12.10 7.06
CA THR A 645 -26.45 11.72 7.91
C THR A 645 -27.62 11.34 7.00
N ILE A 646 -28.14 10.12 7.15
CA ILE A 646 -29.29 9.61 6.41
C ILE A 646 -30.58 9.92 7.17
N ASP A 647 -30.54 9.76 8.48
CA ASP A 647 -31.68 9.97 9.37
C ASP A 647 -31.20 10.72 10.62
N GLU A 648 -31.62 12.00 10.77
CA GLU A 648 -31.24 12.82 11.91
C GLU A 648 -31.98 12.42 13.19
N GLU A 649 -33.22 11.95 13.08
CA GLU A 649 -34.04 11.57 14.23
C GLU A 649 -33.45 10.37 14.96
N ASN A 650 -32.91 9.41 14.21
CA ASN A 650 -32.26 8.19 14.70
C ASN A 650 -30.72 8.26 14.69
N ASN A 651 -30.16 9.39 14.27
CA ASN A 651 -28.69 9.59 14.11
C ASN A 651 -28.02 8.51 13.26
N ILE A 652 -28.69 8.11 12.17
CA ILE A 652 -28.12 7.14 11.22
C ILE A 652 -27.20 7.88 10.26
N VAL A 653 -25.92 7.47 10.25
CA VAL A 653 -24.88 8.06 9.44
C VAL A 653 -24.41 7.02 8.41
N PHE A 654 -24.46 7.38 7.14
CA PHE A 654 -23.81 6.64 6.07
C PHE A 654 -22.34 7.04 5.99
N ALA A 655 -21.45 6.05 6.00
CA ALA A 655 -20.06 6.23 5.64
C ALA A 655 -19.81 5.37 4.41
N GLY A 656 -19.51 5.98 3.28
CA GLY A 656 -19.38 5.28 2.00
C GLY A 656 -18.54 6.03 1.00
N TYR A 657 -18.70 5.69 -0.26
CA TYR A 657 -18.03 6.35 -1.39
C TYR A 657 -19.05 7.09 -2.24
N VAL A 658 -18.62 8.24 -2.71
CA VAL A 658 -19.38 9.10 -3.62
C VAL A 658 -18.44 9.58 -4.72
N ASN A 659 -18.98 10.02 -5.83
CA ASN A 659 -18.17 10.63 -6.88
C ASN A 659 -18.05 12.14 -6.62
N ALA A 660 -16.82 12.66 -6.51
CA ALA A 660 -16.53 14.07 -6.67
C ALA A 660 -16.47 14.39 -8.16
N ASN A 661 -17.09 15.48 -8.61
CA ASN A 661 -17.23 15.76 -10.04
C ASN A 661 -15.86 15.85 -10.73
N GLU A 662 -14.88 16.53 -10.13
CA GLU A 662 -13.54 16.68 -10.70
C GLU A 662 -12.48 16.84 -9.61
N ALA A 663 -11.40 16.05 -9.75
CA ALA A 663 -10.15 16.18 -9.03
C ALA A 663 -9.03 16.59 -10.00
N ARG A 664 -8.08 17.41 -9.56
CA ARG A 664 -6.97 17.88 -10.40
C ARG A 664 -5.66 17.88 -9.64
N SER A 665 -4.58 17.51 -10.33
CA SER A 665 -3.21 17.65 -9.84
C SER A 665 -2.32 18.27 -10.91
N THR A 666 -1.66 19.38 -10.59
CA THR A 666 -0.71 20.05 -11.50
C THR A 666 0.63 20.21 -10.84
N GLY A 667 1.71 20.06 -11.60
CA GLY A 667 3.03 20.17 -10.99
C GLY A 667 4.19 20.01 -11.95
N ILE A 668 5.37 19.86 -11.32
CA ILE A 668 6.64 19.65 -12.00
C ILE A 668 7.41 18.52 -11.32
N GLU A 669 8.14 17.76 -12.11
CA GLU A 669 9.06 16.71 -11.68
C GLU A 669 10.41 16.94 -12.34
N ALA A 670 11.49 16.73 -11.60
CA ALA A 670 12.84 16.91 -12.10
C ALA A 670 13.78 15.85 -11.51
N ASP A 671 14.55 15.20 -12.38
CA ASP A 671 15.54 14.22 -12.00
C ASP A 671 16.91 14.66 -12.54
N VAL A 672 17.90 14.72 -11.66
CA VAL A 672 19.26 15.12 -11.98
C VAL A 672 20.22 14.03 -11.53
N VAL A 673 21.11 13.60 -12.41
CA VAL A 673 22.19 12.69 -12.04
C VAL A 673 23.51 13.26 -12.56
N VAL A 674 24.48 13.39 -11.67
CA VAL A 674 25.81 13.98 -11.98
C VAL A 674 26.91 13.01 -11.57
N LYS A 675 27.73 12.60 -12.51
CA LYS A 675 29.01 11.95 -12.25
C LYS A 675 30.07 13.03 -12.04
N ILE A 676 30.28 13.43 -10.79
CA ILE A 676 31.22 14.49 -10.46
C ILE A 676 32.66 14.03 -10.71
N SER A 677 32.92 12.75 -10.52
CA SER A 677 34.14 12.04 -10.86
C SER A 677 33.88 10.53 -10.97
N ASP A 678 34.87 9.74 -11.42
CA ASP A 678 34.74 8.26 -11.44
C ASP A 678 34.41 7.63 -10.08
N LYS A 679 34.59 8.37 -9.00
CA LYS A 679 34.36 7.94 -7.62
C LYS A 679 33.14 8.58 -6.97
N LEU A 680 32.70 9.71 -7.46
CA LEU A 680 31.66 10.53 -6.80
C LEU A 680 30.48 10.79 -7.74
N LYS A 681 29.34 10.32 -7.35
CA LYS A 681 28.06 10.50 -8.04
C LYS A 681 27.08 11.23 -7.13
N TRP A 682 26.31 12.15 -7.69
CA TRP A 682 25.18 12.81 -7.03
C TRP A 682 23.92 12.63 -7.84
N SER A 683 22.81 12.30 -7.19
CA SER A 683 21.46 12.28 -7.77
C SER A 683 20.51 13.13 -6.95
N PHE A 684 19.54 13.74 -7.64
CA PHE A 684 18.51 14.57 -7.04
C PHE A 684 17.21 14.40 -7.79
N ASN A 685 16.18 13.91 -7.10
CA ASN A 685 14.84 13.70 -7.62
C ASN A 685 13.90 14.65 -6.87
N TYR A 686 13.10 15.41 -7.59
CA TYR A 686 12.20 16.41 -7.03
C TYR A 686 10.81 16.28 -7.64
N ALA A 687 9.78 16.39 -6.81
CA ALA A 687 8.40 16.50 -7.21
C ALA A 687 7.71 17.64 -6.45
N TYR A 688 7.03 18.50 -7.21
CA TYR A 688 6.06 19.46 -6.70
C TYR A 688 4.74 19.22 -7.38
N PHE A 689 3.66 19.12 -6.60
CA PHE A 689 2.32 18.95 -7.13
C PHE A 689 1.27 19.57 -6.22
N ASP A 690 0.31 20.22 -6.82
CA ASP A 690 -0.86 20.80 -6.19
C ASP A 690 -2.08 19.95 -6.59
N ALA A 691 -2.52 19.09 -5.66
CA ALA A 691 -3.65 18.18 -5.84
C ALA A 691 -4.85 18.66 -5.02
N ARG A 692 -5.98 18.91 -5.67
CA ARG A 692 -7.19 19.44 -5.05
C ARG A 692 -8.48 18.96 -5.70
N PHE A 693 -9.59 19.13 -5.00
CA PHE A 693 -10.92 19.04 -5.58
C PHE A 693 -11.18 20.27 -6.45
N GLU A 694 -11.30 20.10 -7.75
CA GLU A 694 -11.61 21.22 -8.66
C GLU A 694 -13.10 21.53 -8.66
N ASN A 695 -13.95 20.50 -8.53
CA ASN A 695 -15.39 20.64 -8.38
C ASN A 695 -15.95 19.56 -7.45
N PHE A 696 -16.45 19.95 -6.27
CA PHE A 696 -17.05 19.06 -5.29
C PHE A 696 -18.04 19.83 -4.39
N ALA A 697 -18.99 20.56 -5.00
CA ALA A 697 -19.90 21.47 -4.29
C ALA A 697 -21.23 20.83 -3.87
N ASP A 698 -21.79 19.94 -4.71
CA ASP A 698 -23.21 19.53 -4.59
C ASP A 698 -23.39 18.16 -3.94
N THR A 699 -22.33 17.50 -3.54
CA THR A 699 -22.41 16.19 -2.93
C THR A 699 -22.84 16.29 -1.48
N PRO A 700 -23.85 15.54 -1.04
CA PRO A 700 -24.30 15.56 0.35
C PRO A 700 -23.27 14.88 1.26
N ILE A 701 -22.54 15.70 1.99
CA ILE A 701 -21.53 15.29 2.96
C ILE A 701 -21.78 16.08 4.23
N ASN A 702 -21.63 15.44 5.38
CA ASN A 702 -21.74 16.14 6.66
C ASN A 702 -20.71 17.26 6.77
N CYS A 703 -21.14 18.38 7.29
CA CYS A 703 -20.24 19.46 7.64
C CYS A 703 -19.21 18.98 8.68
N PRO A 704 -17.98 19.53 8.66
CA PRO A 704 -16.99 19.26 9.70
C PRO A 704 -17.56 19.54 11.09
N ALA A 705 -17.21 18.70 12.07
CA ALA A 705 -17.64 18.89 13.45
C ALA A 705 -17.12 20.21 14.04
N GLY A 706 -17.90 20.84 14.95
CA GLY A 706 -17.62 22.13 15.55
C GLY A 706 -18.56 23.24 15.09
N ASP A 707 -18.40 24.46 15.60
CA ASP A 707 -19.19 25.63 15.22
C ASP A 707 -18.86 26.20 13.81
N GLY A 708 -18.27 25.33 12.96
CA GLY A 708 -17.99 25.55 11.56
C GLY A 708 -16.70 26.29 11.26
N GLY A 709 -15.97 26.82 12.22
CA GLY A 709 -14.64 27.39 12.05
C GLY A 709 -14.43 28.15 10.74
N LEU A 710 -13.23 27.99 10.16
CA LEU A 710 -12.85 28.61 8.88
C LEU A 710 -13.66 28.12 7.67
N LEU A 711 -14.32 26.96 7.80
CA LEU A 711 -15.08 26.31 6.72
C LEU A 711 -16.60 26.44 6.85
N ALA A 712 -17.11 27.13 7.89
CA ALA A 712 -18.55 27.30 8.12
C ALA A 712 -19.30 27.84 6.92
N SER A 713 -18.69 28.77 6.17
CA SER A 713 -19.31 29.37 4.98
C SER A 713 -19.46 28.41 3.80
N ARG A 714 -18.81 27.24 3.86
CA ARG A 714 -18.91 26.18 2.86
C ARG A 714 -19.95 25.12 3.17
N CYS A 715 -20.58 25.23 4.35
CA CYS A 715 -21.62 24.34 4.80
C CYS A 715 -23.01 24.90 4.49
N THR A 716 -23.86 24.06 3.93
CA THR A 716 -25.28 24.37 3.72
C THR A 716 -26.14 23.25 4.31
N THR A 717 -27.31 23.60 4.82
CA THR A 717 -28.32 22.64 5.28
C THR A 717 -29.61 22.95 4.55
N ASP A 718 -30.17 21.97 3.87
CA ASP A 718 -31.43 22.15 3.16
C ASP A 718 -32.66 22.10 4.09
N SER A 719 -33.84 22.25 3.52
CA SER A 719 -35.11 22.28 4.30
C SER A 719 -35.47 20.92 4.93
N THR A 720 -34.79 19.86 4.60
CA THR A 720 -34.95 18.51 5.17
C THR A 720 -33.92 18.19 6.26
N GLY A 721 -32.99 19.13 6.57
CA GLY A 721 -31.91 18.93 7.52
C GLY A 721 -30.63 18.35 6.88
N ARG A 722 -30.67 17.98 5.61
CA ARG A 722 -29.54 17.38 4.90
C ARG A 722 -28.41 18.39 4.72
N GLN A 723 -27.24 18.03 5.20
CA GLN A 723 -26.04 18.85 5.08
C GLN A 723 -25.32 18.61 3.74
N SER A 724 -24.73 19.68 3.23
CA SER A 724 -23.79 19.62 2.11
C SER A 724 -22.57 20.48 2.42
N PHE A 725 -21.39 19.94 2.21
CA PHE A 725 -20.14 20.63 2.44
C PHE A 725 -19.37 20.79 1.13
N ASP A 726 -19.21 22.05 0.70
CA ASP A 726 -18.47 22.38 -0.52
C ASP A 726 -16.96 22.24 -0.29
N GLN A 727 -16.35 21.23 -0.90
CA GLN A 727 -14.92 20.98 -0.83
C GLN A 727 -14.14 21.53 -2.04
N THR A 728 -14.80 22.22 -2.96
CA THR A 728 -14.17 22.80 -4.14
C THR A 728 -12.97 23.67 -3.78
N GLY A 729 -11.83 23.42 -4.41
CA GLY A 729 -10.57 24.13 -4.19
C GLY A 729 -9.81 23.72 -2.93
N LEU A 730 -10.30 22.79 -2.13
CA LEU A 730 -9.53 22.24 -0.99
C LEU A 730 -8.51 21.24 -1.51
N SER A 731 -7.28 21.31 -0.97
CA SER A 731 -6.23 20.32 -1.23
C SER A 731 -6.61 18.96 -0.67
N PHE A 732 -6.15 17.90 -1.33
CA PHE A 732 -6.30 16.55 -0.81
C PHE A 732 -5.55 16.40 0.51
N PRO A 733 -6.19 15.78 1.52
CA PRO A 733 -5.53 15.50 2.78
C PRO A 733 -4.40 14.49 2.60
N ASN A 734 -3.46 14.50 3.55
CA ASN A 734 -2.32 13.59 3.60
C ASN A 734 -1.45 13.64 2.32
N ASN A 735 -1.13 14.85 1.89
CA ASN A 735 -0.46 15.10 0.64
C ASN A 735 0.58 16.22 0.77
N ALA A 736 1.86 15.83 0.84
CA ALA A 736 2.96 16.80 0.85
C ALA A 736 3.21 17.30 -0.57
N GLU A 737 2.93 18.59 -0.82
CA GLU A 737 3.08 19.18 -2.14
C GLU A 737 4.50 19.19 -2.68
N GLN A 738 5.50 19.17 -1.79
CA GLN A 738 6.92 19.19 -2.14
C GLN A 738 7.62 17.97 -1.55
N GLN A 739 8.28 17.24 -2.42
CA GLN A 739 9.06 16.07 -2.04
C GLN A 739 10.38 16.05 -2.80
N PHE A 740 11.45 15.62 -2.14
CA PHE A 740 12.68 15.33 -2.85
C PHE A 740 13.50 14.22 -2.20
N LEU A 741 14.33 13.59 -3.03
CA LEU A 741 15.35 12.64 -2.66
C LEU A 741 16.68 13.11 -3.22
N SER A 742 17.71 13.23 -2.39
CA SER A 742 19.07 13.54 -2.82
C SER A 742 20.03 12.47 -2.33
N THR A 743 20.79 11.88 -3.24
CA THR A 743 21.76 10.82 -2.89
C THR A 743 23.16 11.22 -3.37
N ILE A 744 24.12 11.15 -2.46
CA ILE A 744 25.54 11.29 -2.80
C ILE A 744 26.19 9.95 -2.52
N SER A 745 26.87 9.36 -3.53
CA SER A 745 27.56 8.08 -3.44
C SER A 745 29.05 8.25 -3.80
N TYR A 746 29.91 7.68 -2.96
CA TYR A 746 31.36 7.71 -3.15
C TYR A 746 31.92 6.29 -3.16
N ASN A 747 32.52 5.89 -4.28
CA ASN A 747 33.14 4.59 -4.50
C ASN A 747 34.66 4.72 -4.55
N THR A 748 35.38 3.89 -3.80
CA THR A 748 36.84 3.94 -3.79
C THR A 748 37.44 2.56 -3.48
N GLN A 749 38.70 2.38 -3.85
CA GLN A 749 39.52 1.27 -3.38
C GLN A 749 40.30 1.69 -2.13
N ILE A 750 40.34 0.81 -1.12
CA ILE A 750 41.08 1.07 0.12
C ILE A 750 42.53 0.70 -0.10
N ALA A 751 43.34 1.67 -0.53
CA ALA A 751 44.76 1.52 -0.83
C ALA A 751 45.06 0.24 -1.66
N ASP A 752 46.20 -0.45 -1.41
CA ASP A 752 46.57 -1.67 -2.10
C ASP A 752 46.06 -2.97 -1.45
N THR A 753 44.96 -2.83 -0.66
CA THR A 753 44.38 -3.96 0.11
C THR A 753 43.49 -4.89 -0.73
N GLY A 754 43.05 -4.43 -1.90
CA GLY A 754 42.01 -5.09 -2.71
C GLY A 754 40.59 -4.92 -2.20
N TRP A 755 40.36 -4.21 -1.06
CA TRP A 755 39.04 -3.85 -0.61
C TRP A 755 38.49 -2.65 -1.38
N LYS A 756 37.22 -2.73 -1.74
CA LYS A 756 36.42 -1.65 -2.29
C LYS A 756 35.52 -1.11 -1.19
N ALA A 757 35.33 0.20 -1.12
CA ALA A 757 34.39 0.83 -0.23
C ALA A 757 33.36 1.64 -1.04
N ASN A 758 32.10 1.49 -0.70
CA ASN A 758 31.00 2.31 -1.18
C ASN A 758 30.38 3.02 0.02
N THR A 759 30.22 4.33 -0.06
CA THR A 759 29.60 5.15 0.97
C THR A 759 28.54 6.02 0.33
N SER A 760 27.33 6.03 0.88
CA SER A 760 26.23 6.86 0.40
C SER A 760 25.59 7.63 1.53
N ALA A 761 25.17 8.85 1.23
CA ALA A 761 24.31 9.66 2.07
C ALA A 761 23.05 9.99 1.29
N VAL A 762 21.90 9.75 1.90
CA VAL A 762 20.58 9.99 1.31
C VAL A 762 19.85 11.02 2.15
N TRP A 763 19.34 12.06 1.52
CA TRP A 763 18.53 13.11 2.13
C TRP A 763 17.11 13.05 1.56
N ARG A 764 16.14 12.73 2.42
CA ARG A 764 14.70 12.70 2.11
C ARG A 764 14.00 13.89 2.70
N TYR A 765 13.14 14.55 1.92
CA TYR A 765 12.33 15.67 2.37
C TYR A 765 10.89 15.50 1.93
N ASN A 766 9.97 15.66 2.88
CA ASN A 766 8.55 15.79 2.63
C ASN A 766 8.05 17.10 3.23
N GLY A 767 7.32 17.88 2.44
CA GLY A 767 6.70 19.13 2.87
C GLY A 767 5.62 18.93 3.94
N SER A 768 5.26 20.02 4.62
CA SER A 768 4.13 20.00 5.55
C SER A 768 2.81 19.76 4.81
N HIS A 769 1.86 19.07 5.45
CA HIS A 769 0.56 18.76 4.87
C HIS A 769 -0.52 18.56 5.94
N THR A 770 -1.79 18.74 5.56
CA THR A 770 -2.95 18.45 6.42
C THR A 770 -3.39 17.00 6.24
N GLN A 771 -3.96 16.41 7.29
CA GLN A 771 -4.40 15.02 7.31
C GLN A 771 -5.85 14.82 7.01
N SER A 772 -6.68 15.77 7.36
CA SER A 772 -8.11 15.69 7.15
C SER A 772 -8.70 17.08 6.90
N ILE A 773 -9.84 17.11 6.24
CA ILE A 773 -10.60 18.35 6.04
C ILE A 773 -11.10 18.92 7.37
N ASN A 774 -11.35 18.06 8.36
CA ASN A 774 -11.72 18.49 9.71
C ASN A 774 -10.61 19.34 10.37
N GLU A 775 -9.34 19.03 10.14
CA GLU A 775 -8.22 19.82 10.67
C GLU A 775 -8.20 21.23 10.09
N LEU A 776 -8.53 21.38 8.81
CA LEU A 776 -8.69 22.70 8.19
C LEU A 776 -9.83 23.50 8.85
N ALA A 777 -10.89 22.83 9.30
CA ALA A 777 -12.02 23.48 10.00
C ALA A 777 -11.60 24.00 11.39
N PHE A 778 -10.72 23.28 12.09
CA PHE A 778 -10.22 23.69 13.42
C PHE A 778 -9.03 24.64 13.36
N GLY A 779 -8.48 24.91 12.18
CA GLY A 779 -7.38 25.87 11.97
C GLY A 779 -6.02 25.39 12.46
N GLU A 780 -5.86 24.12 12.82
CA GLU A 780 -4.62 23.57 13.36
C GLU A 780 -4.29 22.18 12.79
N SER A 781 -3.07 21.77 13.01
CA SER A 781 -2.40 20.52 12.67
C SER A 781 -2.14 20.25 11.18
N ALA A 782 -1.19 20.99 10.61
CA ALA A 782 -0.42 20.45 9.51
C ALA A 782 0.58 19.41 10.07
N ASN A 783 0.70 18.25 9.42
CA ASN A 783 1.87 17.42 9.60
C ASN A 783 3.10 18.27 9.31
N PRO A 784 4.04 18.43 10.24
CA PRO A 784 5.23 19.23 9.98
C PRO A 784 6.07 18.60 8.89
N SER A 785 6.81 19.42 8.16
CA SER A 785 7.74 18.92 7.16
C SER A 785 8.80 18.02 7.80
N SER A 786 9.13 16.92 7.16
CA SER A 786 10.20 16.02 7.55
C SER A 786 11.43 16.19 6.66
N SER A 787 12.61 16.17 7.26
CA SER A 787 13.91 16.26 6.60
C SER A 787 14.85 15.26 7.26
N ILE A 788 15.02 14.11 6.62
CA ILE A 788 15.68 12.94 7.18
C ILE A 788 16.92 12.60 6.36
N TRP A 789 18.01 12.30 7.06
CA TRP A 789 19.28 11.91 6.46
C TRP A 789 19.61 10.47 6.83
N ASP A 790 19.95 9.67 5.83
CA ASP A 790 20.40 8.30 6.00
C ASP A 790 21.84 8.16 5.53
N GLY A 791 22.60 7.27 6.14
CA GLY A 791 23.98 6.98 5.80
C GLY A 791 24.21 5.50 5.57
N TYR A 792 25.00 5.16 4.56
CA TYR A 792 25.33 3.77 4.17
C TYR A 792 26.82 3.64 3.95
N LEU A 793 27.37 2.52 4.41
CA LEU A 793 28.76 2.14 4.16
C LEU A 793 28.81 0.65 3.85
N SER A 794 29.37 0.28 2.72
CA SER A 794 29.72 -1.11 2.42
C SER A 794 31.19 -1.23 2.09
N VAL A 795 31.80 -2.35 2.49
CA VAL A 795 33.16 -2.73 2.12
C VAL A 795 33.12 -4.14 1.56
N SER A 796 33.74 -4.33 0.39
CA SER A 796 33.73 -5.62 -0.28
C SER A 796 35.12 -6.04 -0.75
N LYS A 797 35.40 -7.33 -0.69
CA LYS A 797 36.60 -7.95 -1.27
C LYS A 797 36.27 -9.36 -1.75
N ASP A 798 36.64 -9.64 -2.99
CA ASP A 798 36.30 -10.90 -3.64
C ASP A 798 34.80 -11.21 -3.55
N ASN A 799 34.41 -12.27 -2.89
CA ASN A 799 33.05 -12.74 -2.73
C ASN A 799 32.34 -12.23 -1.45
N LEU A 800 33.03 -11.46 -0.62
CA LEU A 800 32.53 -11.06 0.69
C LEU A 800 32.25 -9.57 0.73
N GLN A 801 31.07 -9.18 1.26
CA GLN A 801 30.69 -7.80 1.50
C GLN A 801 30.16 -7.64 2.93
N PHE A 802 30.58 -6.58 3.59
CA PHE A 802 30.06 -6.11 4.86
C PHE A 802 29.40 -4.75 4.65
N SER A 803 28.22 -4.54 5.22
CA SER A 803 27.49 -3.29 5.09
C SER A 803 26.97 -2.83 6.44
N VAL A 804 26.93 -1.53 6.64
CA VAL A 804 26.31 -0.85 7.79
C VAL A 804 25.45 0.27 7.24
N PHE A 805 24.24 0.39 7.74
CA PHE A 805 23.38 1.53 7.46
C PHE A 805 22.90 2.21 8.74
N ILE A 806 22.65 3.49 8.63
CA ILE A 806 22.08 4.32 9.66
C ILE A 806 20.97 5.13 9.02
N LYS A 807 19.71 4.79 9.30
CA LYS A 807 18.55 5.60 8.93
C LYS A 807 18.34 6.69 9.98
N ASN A 808 17.87 7.85 9.56
CA ASN A 808 17.67 9.01 10.44
C ASN A 808 18.94 9.37 11.24
N LEU A 809 20.03 9.60 10.52
CA LEU A 809 21.38 9.84 11.07
C LEU A 809 21.41 10.90 12.19
N PHE A 810 20.61 11.95 12.08
CA PHE A 810 20.56 13.06 13.04
C PHE A 810 19.53 12.86 14.15
N ASP A 811 18.90 11.67 14.23
CA ASP A 811 17.97 11.32 15.30
C ASP A 811 16.80 12.32 15.41
N LYS A 812 16.26 12.72 14.29
CA LYS A 812 15.16 13.68 14.25
C LYS A 812 13.82 12.95 14.31
N SER A 813 13.08 13.15 15.38
CA SER A 813 11.72 12.60 15.51
C SER A 813 10.80 13.14 14.42
N TYR A 814 10.05 12.22 13.79
CA TYR A 814 9.06 12.55 12.79
C TYR A 814 7.95 11.49 12.73
N THR A 815 6.86 11.87 12.13
CA THR A 815 5.68 11.00 11.91
C THR A 815 5.38 10.92 10.43
N THR A 816 4.86 9.80 9.98
CA THR A 816 4.34 9.65 8.61
C THR A 816 2.95 10.26 8.49
N ARG A 817 2.21 10.27 9.58
CA ARG A 817 0.84 10.78 9.65
C ARG A 817 0.52 11.29 11.05
N GLN A 818 -0.11 12.45 11.11
CA GLN A 818 -0.79 12.95 12.31
C GLN A 818 -2.21 13.34 11.95
N ARG A 819 -3.18 13.03 12.78
CA ARG A 819 -4.57 13.45 12.56
C ARG A 819 -5.26 13.82 13.88
N ILE A 820 -6.26 14.66 13.78
CA ILE A 820 -7.25 14.79 14.84
C ILE A 820 -8.41 13.86 14.46
N ASN A 821 -8.71 12.88 15.31
CA ASN A 821 -9.81 11.97 15.06
C ASN A 821 -11.17 12.67 15.26
N SER A 822 -12.27 11.99 14.92
CA SER A 822 -13.63 12.51 15.08
C SER A 822 -13.99 12.85 16.53
N GLU A 823 -13.19 12.42 17.48
CA GLU A 823 -13.36 12.66 18.92
C GLU A 823 -12.49 13.81 19.43
N GLY A 824 -11.71 14.45 18.54
CA GLY A 824 -10.84 15.58 18.86
C GLY A 824 -9.49 15.22 19.49
N PHE A 825 -9.08 13.94 19.43
CA PHE A 825 -7.76 13.51 19.90
C PHE A 825 -6.74 13.55 18.75
N GLY A 826 -5.54 14.03 19.05
CA GLY A 826 -4.40 13.86 18.16
C GLY A 826 -3.95 12.39 18.12
N GLU A 827 -3.71 11.88 16.95
CA GLU A 827 -3.19 10.55 16.69
C GLU A 827 -2.00 10.64 15.73
N ALA A 828 -0.97 9.81 15.94
CA ALA A 828 0.20 9.78 15.08
C ALA A 828 0.64 8.36 14.74
N PHE A 829 1.19 8.22 13.54
CA PHE A 829 1.90 7.04 13.10
C PHE A 829 3.40 7.32 13.06
N TYR A 830 4.16 6.47 13.71
CA TYR A 830 5.60 6.54 13.76
C TYR A 830 6.19 5.43 12.89
N PRO A 831 6.97 5.77 11.85
CA PRO A 831 7.68 4.76 11.08
C PRO A 831 8.79 4.12 11.92
N ARG A 832 9.34 2.99 11.46
CA ARG A 832 10.42 2.28 12.14
C ARG A 832 11.65 3.17 12.42
N ASP A 833 11.96 4.08 11.51
CA ASP A 833 13.06 5.04 11.59
C ASP A 833 12.64 6.45 12.12
N TRP A 834 11.55 6.51 12.91
CA TRP A 834 11.12 7.76 13.57
C TRP A 834 12.18 8.36 14.49
N SER A 835 13.08 7.53 14.97
CA SER A 835 14.34 7.85 15.63
C SER A 835 15.48 7.19 14.86
N ARG A 836 16.74 7.40 15.28
CA ARG A 836 17.89 6.74 14.64
C ARG A 836 17.69 5.22 14.66
N TYR A 837 17.92 4.59 13.51
CA TYR A 837 17.76 3.14 13.30
C TYR A 837 18.99 2.60 12.58
N VAL A 838 19.67 1.63 13.19
CA VAL A 838 20.95 1.10 12.69
C VAL A 838 20.81 -0.38 12.33
N GLY A 839 21.51 -0.78 11.27
CA GLY A 839 21.63 -2.17 10.87
C GLY A 839 23.00 -2.49 10.28
N ALA A 840 23.37 -3.77 10.37
CA ALA A 840 24.59 -4.31 9.78
C ALA A 840 24.32 -5.62 9.08
N SER A 841 24.99 -5.86 7.94
CA SER A 841 24.83 -7.10 7.19
C SER A 841 26.15 -7.65 6.67
N VAL A 842 26.17 -8.95 6.45
CA VAL A 842 27.23 -9.65 5.72
C VAL A 842 26.60 -10.42 4.57
N GLN A 843 27.24 -10.32 3.40
CA GLN A 843 26.84 -11.04 2.19
C GLN A 843 28.03 -11.79 1.63
N TYR A 844 27.79 -13.03 1.20
CA TYR A 844 28.71 -13.86 0.47
C TYR A 844 28.12 -14.21 -0.90
N SER A 845 28.88 -13.93 -1.95
CA SER A 845 28.53 -14.28 -3.34
C SER A 845 29.40 -15.42 -3.83
N PHE A 846 28.89 -16.35 -4.61
CA PHE A 846 29.66 -17.50 -5.11
C PHE A 846 29.33 -17.86 -6.55
#